data_b098be64cda0cbb45fc30687db446db2
#
_entry.id   b098be64cda0cbb45fc30687db446db2
#
_cell.length_a   1.000
_cell.length_b   1.000
_cell.length_c   1.000
_cell.angle_alpha   90.00
_cell.angle_beta   90.00
_cell.angle_gamma   90.00
#
_symmetry.space_group_name_H-M   'P 1'
#
loop_
_entity.id
_entity.type
_entity.pdbx_description
1 polymer ?
#
loop_
_entity_poly.entity_id
_entity_poly.type
_entity_poly.pdbx_seq_one_letter_code
_entity_poly.pdbx_strand_id
1 'polypeptide(L)'
;MLLGALVAAVVAAAPAGAAGRCGNHPWCDTSLSPERRAALLLSALTPDEKYSLMNGDDLQGVATGNPATGTSHGVPRLDVPTIYYSDGPVGTREGRATAMPAPIALAAGFDPALARKVGVAIADEVRKKGNDVVHAPTVDIMRTPLAGRTFEGYGEDPWLSSRLGVRWIQGAQSQGVIGNVKHFAPNSQEGAPPGVPPLTSAIGSRFVVDARVNARALREIYLAPFEAAVKEGKVGTIMCAYNRLNGTPACENRELLEGILRRDWGFDGYVLADYGFATKSTAASVNNGLELDMPQGFFYSRENLAAAVATGQVSPATIDLRVGNILRTLFRFGAFDRASYPANDALIDKAGHDAIAREVEEQGIVLLRNRGMLPLNASRLRSIAVIGSVADAYKGGGGSSAINPFSFSSPRAEIARRAGPGVQVRYDPGDDTQRAAAVARGADVALVFAADTATEGVDKSHLATDDDDLVEAVAAANPRTTVVLETAGPVLTPWRTRVNAIVEAWYPGQAAGRAIARVLFGDTDPGGRLPATFPRRMEDVPTTGDSEAYPGVTEVKHKEGVFVGYRHYDQRGLEPAYPFGHGLSYTTFSYRGLRIRKGRGNTAAVSVEVRNGGRRTGTEVAQLYVGLPDPGAGIRQPPRALKGARKLTLRPGQRRRVGFRLDERALSYWHEGARQWRVATGCYRVEAGRSSRDIRLRGVLSVRATCPAPRACLARRSPIGRRNIGRIRLGLTRARLARRIGPSRRGRRVTRWCVRRSRGRVSAVFPRRSSRSKAVLVATTARGHGNRRVRPGSSARRLRRAYPRLRRVRRGVFRANPSSPRLFGVRRRRVRFIAVASKRLLRSPRSLRRSLARAGF
;
A
#
# COMPACT_ATOMS: atom_id res chain seq x y z
N MET A 1 -46.44 29.41 -51.68
CA MET A 1 -45.24 30.23 -51.37
C MET A 1 -44.47 29.51 -50.36
N LEU A 2 -43.36 28.77 -50.77
CA LEU A 2 -42.46 28.10 -49.93
C LEU A 2 -41.28 29.05 -49.63
N LEU A 3 -41.00 29.36 -48.32
CA LEU A 3 -39.79 30.00 -47.88
C LEU A 3 -38.83 28.90 -47.42
N GLY A 4 -37.78 28.71 -48.20
CA GLY A 4 -36.64 27.86 -47.81
C GLY A 4 -35.69 28.65 -46.90
N ALA A 5 -35.45 28.15 -45.68
CA ALA A 5 -34.43 28.65 -44.78
C ALA A 5 -33.10 27.97 -45.09
N LEU A 6 -32.12 28.75 -45.58
CA LEU A 6 -30.72 28.35 -45.68
C LEU A 6 -30.12 28.35 -44.26
N VAL A 7 -29.71 27.18 -43.74
CA VAL A 7 -28.87 27.09 -42.57
C VAL A 7 -27.41 27.13 -43.04
N ALA A 8 -26.73 28.23 -42.80
CA ALA A 8 -25.29 28.35 -42.98
C ALA A 8 -24.59 27.62 -41.84
N ALA A 9 -23.95 26.50 -42.14
CA ALA A 9 -23.05 25.79 -41.20
C ALA A 9 -21.75 26.61 -41.06
N VAL A 10 -21.62 27.30 -39.93
CA VAL A 10 -20.33 27.87 -39.52
C VAL A 10 -19.42 26.72 -39.13
N VAL A 11 -18.52 26.35 -40.01
CA VAL A 11 -17.38 25.48 -39.67
C VAL A 11 -16.42 26.31 -38.81
N ALA A 12 -16.48 26.13 -37.51
CA ALA A 12 -15.50 26.67 -36.61
C ALA A 12 -14.12 26.05 -36.97
N ALA A 13 -13.26 26.83 -37.56
CA ALA A 13 -11.85 26.46 -37.77
C ALA A 13 -11.28 26.13 -36.37
N ALA A 14 -10.75 24.92 -36.19
CA ALA A 14 -9.97 24.58 -35.02
C ALA A 14 -8.81 25.58 -34.92
N PRO A 15 -8.44 26.06 -33.72
CA PRO A 15 -7.33 26.97 -33.56
C PRO A 15 -6.07 26.30 -34.17
N ALA A 16 -5.41 26.97 -35.06
CA ALA A 16 -4.11 26.52 -35.62
C ALA A 16 -3.20 26.22 -34.43
N GLY A 17 -2.84 24.96 -34.24
CA GLY A 17 -1.89 24.55 -33.22
C GLY A 17 -0.62 25.36 -33.40
N ALA A 18 -0.04 25.88 -32.30
CA ALA A 18 1.25 26.56 -32.35
C ALA A 18 2.23 25.67 -33.11
N ALA A 19 3.00 26.29 -34.05
CA ALA A 19 3.94 25.55 -34.85
C ALA A 19 4.90 24.74 -33.98
N GLY A 20 5.16 23.48 -34.34
CA GLY A 20 6.08 22.60 -33.62
C GLY A 20 7.51 23.19 -33.62
N ARG A 21 8.39 22.64 -32.79
CA ARG A 21 9.81 23.02 -32.71
C ARG A 21 10.59 22.51 -33.91
N CYS A 22 10.07 21.51 -34.61
CA CYS A 22 10.71 20.90 -35.77
C CYS A 22 10.52 21.77 -37.03
N GLY A 23 11.62 22.04 -37.73
CA GLY A 23 11.58 22.77 -39.01
C GLY A 23 11.19 21.85 -40.18
N ASN A 24 11.81 22.07 -41.34
CA ASN A 24 11.55 21.33 -42.57
C ASN A 24 12.48 20.13 -42.79
N HIS A 25 12.96 19.51 -41.74
CA HIS A 25 13.84 18.36 -41.80
C HIS A 25 13.12 17.04 -42.11
N PRO A 26 13.77 16.03 -42.68
CA PRO A 26 13.16 14.74 -43.02
C PRO A 26 12.56 14.01 -41.80
N TRP A 27 13.10 14.21 -40.58
CA TRP A 27 12.60 13.65 -39.34
C TRP A 27 11.40 14.39 -38.76
N CYS A 28 11.01 15.52 -39.33
CA CYS A 28 9.85 16.29 -38.94
C CYS A 28 8.53 15.71 -39.50
N ASP A 29 8.60 14.79 -40.43
CA ASP A 29 7.44 14.08 -40.97
C ASP A 29 6.79 13.23 -39.90
N THR A 30 5.62 13.68 -39.38
CA THR A 30 4.86 13.03 -38.35
C THR A 30 4.16 11.73 -38.78
N SER A 31 4.17 11.44 -40.10
CA SER A 31 3.68 10.16 -40.63
C SER A 31 4.66 9.02 -40.38
N LEU A 32 5.92 9.32 -40.11
CA LEU A 32 6.96 8.34 -39.82
C LEU A 32 6.90 7.92 -38.33
N SER A 33 7.28 6.65 -38.06
CA SER A 33 7.39 6.19 -36.69
C SER A 33 8.49 6.91 -35.89
N PRO A 34 8.37 7.00 -34.54
CA PRO A 34 9.44 7.57 -33.70
C PRO A 34 10.82 6.96 -33.96
N GLU A 35 10.91 5.66 -34.23
CA GLU A 35 12.15 4.94 -34.53
C GLU A 35 12.76 5.44 -35.85
N ARG A 36 11.94 5.60 -36.89
CA ARG A 36 12.42 6.08 -38.20
C ARG A 36 12.86 7.54 -38.12
N ARG A 37 12.11 8.38 -37.46
CA ARG A 37 12.46 9.80 -37.22
C ARG A 37 13.78 9.92 -36.44
N ALA A 38 13.94 9.14 -35.34
CA ALA A 38 15.18 9.09 -34.58
C ALA A 38 16.38 8.64 -35.42
N ALA A 39 16.22 7.65 -36.29
CA ALA A 39 17.30 7.18 -37.17
C ALA A 39 17.71 8.25 -38.18
N LEU A 40 16.75 8.99 -38.77
CA LEU A 40 17.05 10.07 -39.71
C LEU A 40 17.79 11.21 -39.01
N LEU A 41 17.36 11.63 -37.84
CA LEU A 41 18.04 12.67 -37.06
C LEU A 41 19.44 12.20 -36.62
N LEU A 42 19.57 10.98 -36.14
CA LEU A 42 20.83 10.40 -35.66
C LEU A 42 21.92 10.40 -36.74
N SER A 43 21.55 10.15 -38.01
CA SER A 43 22.48 10.20 -39.13
C SER A 43 22.94 11.63 -39.51
N ALA A 44 22.19 12.66 -39.12
CA ALA A 44 22.52 14.05 -39.35
C ALA A 44 23.37 14.70 -38.24
N LEU A 45 23.48 14.04 -37.09
CA LEU A 45 24.26 14.51 -35.94
C LEU A 45 25.75 14.25 -36.11
N THR A 46 26.55 15.24 -35.79
CA THR A 46 28.02 15.07 -35.64
C THR A 46 28.33 14.30 -34.35
N PRO A 47 29.55 13.72 -34.21
CA PRO A 47 29.97 13.07 -32.96
C PRO A 47 29.80 13.97 -31.73
N ASP A 48 30.21 15.22 -31.82
CA ASP A 48 30.14 16.19 -30.73
C ASP A 48 28.69 16.50 -30.31
N GLU A 49 27.79 16.63 -31.27
CA GLU A 49 26.35 16.82 -30.99
C GLU A 49 25.75 15.59 -30.34
N LYS A 50 26.18 14.38 -30.70
CA LYS A 50 25.79 13.15 -30.02
C LYS A 50 26.25 13.13 -28.57
N TYR A 51 27.48 13.55 -28.28
CA TYR A 51 28.03 13.64 -26.94
C TYR A 51 27.24 14.64 -26.09
N SER A 52 26.93 15.83 -26.65
CA SER A 52 26.17 16.83 -25.92
C SER A 52 24.76 16.37 -25.55
N LEU A 53 24.11 15.55 -26.37
CA LEU A 53 22.81 14.99 -26.08
C LEU A 53 22.81 13.95 -24.93
N MET A 54 23.99 13.45 -24.52
CA MET A 54 24.16 12.46 -23.46
C MET A 54 24.45 13.06 -22.09
N ASN A 55 24.56 14.39 -21.98
CA ASN A 55 24.81 15.04 -20.70
C ASN A 55 23.79 16.13 -20.39
N GLY A 56 23.70 16.46 -19.11
CA GLY A 56 22.91 17.59 -18.65
C GLY A 56 23.64 18.90 -18.87
N ASP A 57 22.90 19.97 -19.03
CA ASP A 57 23.34 21.34 -19.22
C ASP A 57 23.22 22.15 -17.95
N ASP A 58 23.80 21.64 -16.89
CA ASP A 58 24.01 22.31 -15.63
C ASP A 58 22.83 23.06 -14.94
N LEU A 59 23.13 23.39 -13.72
CA LEU A 59 22.72 24.44 -12.79
C LEU A 59 22.43 25.83 -13.45
N GLN A 60 22.60 26.02 -14.73
CA GLN A 60 22.24 27.28 -15.39
C GLN A 60 20.74 27.58 -15.30
N GLY A 61 19.88 26.55 -15.24
CA GLY A 61 18.45 26.73 -14.97
C GLY A 61 18.19 27.42 -13.63
N VAL A 62 18.93 27.04 -12.60
CA VAL A 62 18.87 27.70 -11.28
C VAL A 62 19.46 29.11 -11.31
N ALA A 63 20.54 29.33 -12.08
CA ALA A 63 21.20 30.63 -12.21
C ALA A 63 20.46 31.62 -13.11
N THR A 64 19.74 31.13 -14.12
CA THR A 64 19.00 31.96 -15.10
C THR A 64 17.54 32.20 -14.74
N GLY A 65 17.07 31.72 -13.59
CA GLY A 65 15.68 31.88 -13.18
C GLY A 65 14.68 31.01 -13.93
N ASN A 66 15.14 30.02 -14.71
CA ASN A 66 14.27 29.02 -15.31
C ASN A 66 13.76 28.07 -14.22
N PRO A 67 12.46 27.81 -14.12
CA PRO A 67 11.86 26.93 -13.12
C PRO A 67 12.06 25.44 -13.45
N ALA A 68 13.30 25.01 -13.74
CA ALA A 68 13.68 23.63 -14.00
C ALA A 68 14.67 23.11 -12.94
N THR A 69 14.56 21.85 -12.56
CA THR A 69 15.54 21.16 -11.71
C THR A 69 16.85 20.92 -12.48
N GLY A 70 16.78 20.79 -13.80
CA GLY A 70 17.92 20.63 -14.71
C GLY A 70 17.46 20.61 -16.17
N THR A 71 18.42 20.65 -17.07
CA THR A 71 18.20 20.65 -18.53
C THR A 71 19.11 19.65 -19.22
N SER A 72 18.74 19.21 -20.41
CA SER A 72 19.67 18.53 -21.35
C SER A 72 19.79 19.34 -22.61
N HIS A 73 20.99 19.27 -23.23
CA HIS A 73 21.30 20.06 -24.42
C HIS A 73 20.34 19.80 -25.57
N GLY A 74 20.02 20.86 -26.32
CA GLY A 74 19.47 20.79 -27.66
C GLY A 74 20.57 20.86 -28.71
N VAL A 75 20.18 20.71 -29.99
CA VAL A 75 21.05 20.95 -31.15
C VAL A 75 20.35 21.93 -32.10
N PRO A 76 20.57 23.25 -31.92
CA PRO A 76 19.82 24.27 -32.65
C PRO A 76 19.89 24.14 -34.17
N ARG A 77 21.01 23.72 -34.71
CA ARG A 77 21.23 23.51 -36.16
C ARG A 77 20.24 22.49 -36.76
N LEU A 78 19.76 21.55 -35.94
CA LEU A 78 18.90 20.45 -36.36
C LEU A 78 17.52 20.52 -35.68
N ASP A 79 17.17 21.67 -35.13
CA ASP A 79 15.93 21.89 -34.38
C ASP A 79 15.69 20.87 -33.27
N VAL A 80 16.76 20.31 -32.68
CA VAL A 80 16.63 19.45 -31.47
C VAL A 80 16.40 20.34 -30.28
N PRO A 81 15.28 20.19 -29.57
CA PRO A 81 14.96 21.07 -28.46
C PRO A 81 15.81 20.78 -27.22
N THR A 82 16.12 21.80 -26.44
CA THR A 82 16.51 21.66 -25.04
C THR A 82 15.34 21.06 -24.27
N ILE A 83 15.61 20.07 -23.39
CA ILE A 83 14.61 19.39 -22.56
C ILE A 83 14.77 19.86 -21.12
N TYR A 84 13.65 20.22 -20.50
CA TYR A 84 13.57 20.74 -19.14
C TYR A 84 12.97 19.69 -18.20
N TYR A 85 13.59 19.54 -17.02
CA TYR A 85 13.23 18.54 -16.02
C TYR A 85 12.76 19.21 -14.74
N SER A 86 11.73 18.66 -14.10
CA SER A 86 11.20 19.12 -12.82
C SER A 86 11.14 17.98 -11.82
N ASP A 87 11.45 18.24 -10.55
CA ASP A 87 11.07 17.34 -9.46
C ASP A 87 9.56 17.29 -9.28
N GLY A 88 9.02 16.16 -8.80
CA GLY A 88 7.59 16.01 -8.83
C GLY A 88 6.84 14.98 -8.01
N PRO A 89 7.41 14.26 -7.02
CA PRO A 89 6.62 13.25 -6.29
C PRO A 89 5.45 13.84 -5.51
N VAL A 90 5.58 15.06 -4.96
CA VAL A 90 4.59 15.74 -4.11
C VAL A 90 3.99 16.98 -4.81
N GLY A 91 4.54 17.38 -5.94
CA GLY A 91 4.24 18.58 -6.72
C GLY A 91 5.50 19.07 -7.41
N THR A 92 5.42 20.12 -8.22
CA THR A 92 6.61 20.73 -8.83
C THR A 92 7.39 21.51 -7.76
N ARG A 93 8.71 21.29 -7.67
CA ARG A 93 9.53 21.91 -6.64
C ARG A 93 9.81 23.39 -6.91
N GLU A 94 9.92 23.75 -8.17
CA GLU A 94 10.37 25.09 -8.59
C GLU A 94 9.29 26.14 -8.35
N GLY A 95 9.65 27.19 -7.59
CA GLY A 95 8.74 28.26 -7.23
C GLY A 95 7.62 27.82 -6.30
N ARG A 96 6.42 28.40 -6.46
CA ARG A 96 5.22 27.96 -5.76
C ARG A 96 4.46 26.93 -6.58
N ALA A 97 3.86 25.94 -5.92
CA ALA A 97 3.12 24.88 -6.58
C ALA A 97 1.95 24.38 -5.72
N THR A 98 1.10 23.55 -6.28
CA THR A 98 0.13 22.79 -5.47
C THR A 98 0.85 21.71 -4.68
N ALA A 99 0.94 21.88 -3.37
CA ALA A 99 1.46 20.83 -2.49
C ALA A 99 0.41 19.74 -2.34
N MET A 100 0.60 18.64 -3.07
CA MET A 100 -0.23 17.44 -2.91
C MET A 100 0.09 16.76 -1.56
N PRO A 101 -0.85 16.02 -0.97
CA PRO A 101 -0.50 15.08 0.10
C PRO A 101 0.58 14.10 -0.37
N ALA A 102 1.46 13.72 0.55
CA ALA A 102 2.57 12.82 0.24
C ALA A 102 2.10 11.51 -0.44
N PRO A 103 2.88 10.92 -1.35
CA PRO A 103 2.52 9.69 -2.03
C PRO A 103 2.07 8.54 -1.11
N ILE A 104 2.58 8.47 0.13
CA ILE A 104 2.11 7.50 1.11
C ILE A 104 0.64 7.75 1.54
N ALA A 105 0.18 9.02 1.60
CA ALA A 105 -1.22 9.37 1.81
C ALA A 105 -2.09 8.94 0.62
N LEU A 106 -1.62 9.20 -0.60
CA LEU A 106 -2.27 8.71 -1.81
C LEU A 106 -2.37 7.17 -1.81
N ALA A 107 -1.31 6.48 -1.36
CA ALA A 107 -1.29 5.02 -1.23
C ALA A 107 -2.28 4.50 -0.19
N ALA A 108 -2.46 5.23 0.91
CA ALA A 108 -3.48 4.91 1.91
C ALA A 108 -4.91 4.97 1.32
N GLY A 109 -5.12 5.74 0.28
CA GLY A 109 -6.34 5.76 -0.51
C GLY A 109 -6.69 4.44 -1.18
N PHE A 110 -5.73 3.59 -1.52
CA PHE A 110 -5.92 2.34 -2.30
C PHE A 110 -6.72 2.57 -3.58
N ASP A 111 -6.59 3.74 -4.19
CA ASP A 111 -7.37 4.15 -5.37
C ASP A 111 -6.49 4.52 -6.57
N PRO A 112 -6.30 3.58 -7.52
CA PRO A 112 -5.54 3.86 -8.74
C PRO A 112 -6.16 4.96 -9.64
N ALA A 113 -7.46 5.21 -9.55
CA ALA A 113 -8.08 6.27 -10.33
C ALA A 113 -7.69 7.66 -9.76
N LEU A 114 -7.59 7.77 -8.44
CA LEU A 114 -7.09 8.98 -7.79
C LEU A 114 -5.61 9.22 -8.09
N ALA A 115 -4.78 8.15 -8.11
CA ALA A 115 -3.39 8.26 -8.52
C ALA A 115 -3.24 8.82 -9.95
N ARG A 116 -4.15 8.42 -10.87
CA ARG A 116 -4.18 9.01 -12.22
C ARG A 116 -4.51 10.50 -12.20
N LYS A 117 -5.47 10.95 -11.38
CA LYS A 117 -5.81 12.37 -11.23
C LYS A 117 -4.62 13.20 -10.73
N VAL A 118 -3.90 12.67 -9.72
CA VAL A 118 -2.70 13.31 -9.19
C VAL A 118 -1.62 13.45 -10.27
N GLY A 119 -1.36 12.37 -11.04
CA GLY A 119 -0.43 12.43 -12.16
C GLY A 119 -0.83 13.47 -13.22
N VAL A 120 -2.13 13.60 -13.53
CA VAL A 120 -2.63 14.65 -14.43
C VAL A 120 -2.37 16.05 -13.86
N ALA A 121 -2.70 16.28 -12.59
CA ALA A 121 -2.58 17.60 -11.96
C ALA A 121 -1.12 18.06 -11.86
N ILE A 122 -0.23 17.18 -11.41
CA ILE A 122 1.21 17.50 -11.30
C ILE A 122 1.79 17.78 -12.71
N ALA A 123 1.50 16.94 -13.69
CA ALA A 123 1.99 17.13 -15.05
C ALA A 123 1.41 18.38 -15.74
N ASP A 124 0.18 18.77 -15.39
CA ASP A 124 -0.38 20.04 -15.85
C ASP A 124 0.43 21.24 -15.32
N GLU A 125 0.85 21.21 -14.04
CA GLU A 125 1.74 22.23 -13.49
C GLU A 125 3.15 22.17 -14.09
N VAL A 126 3.72 20.98 -14.24
CA VAL A 126 5.05 20.76 -14.84
C VAL A 126 5.15 21.44 -16.22
N ARG A 127 4.17 21.20 -17.11
CA ARG A 127 4.17 21.81 -18.43
C ARG A 127 3.90 23.31 -18.40
N LYS A 128 3.06 23.80 -17.48
CA LYS A 128 2.76 25.23 -17.31
C LYS A 128 3.90 26.01 -16.63
N LYS A 129 4.87 25.28 -16.09
CA LYS A 129 6.17 25.78 -15.64
C LYS A 129 7.28 25.60 -16.66
N GLY A 130 6.95 25.21 -17.90
CA GLY A 130 7.90 25.11 -19.00
C GLY A 130 8.68 23.79 -19.07
N ASN A 131 8.34 22.77 -18.25
CA ASN A 131 9.10 21.54 -18.17
C ASN A 131 8.51 20.40 -19.02
N ASP A 132 9.36 19.55 -19.57
CA ASP A 132 9.05 18.44 -20.46
C ASP A 132 9.01 17.08 -19.73
N VAL A 133 9.81 16.93 -18.67
CA VAL A 133 10.00 15.68 -17.92
C VAL A 133 9.74 15.92 -16.43
N VAL A 134 9.11 14.97 -15.76
CA VAL A 134 8.92 15.02 -14.31
C VAL A 134 9.60 13.84 -13.63
N HIS A 135 10.48 14.10 -12.64
CA HIS A 135 11.16 13.09 -11.82
C HIS A 135 10.20 12.45 -10.81
N ALA A 136 9.20 11.76 -11.34
CA ALA A 136 8.17 11.04 -10.61
C ALA A 136 7.54 9.93 -11.49
N PRO A 137 6.91 8.92 -10.86
CA PRO A 137 6.71 8.72 -9.42
C PRO A 137 7.91 8.03 -8.76
N THR A 138 8.07 8.24 -7.45
CA THR A 138 8.95 7.42 -6.61
C THR A 138 8.22 6.13 -6.26
N VAL A 139 8.77 4.99 -6.68
CA VAL A 139 8.14 3.66 -6.48
C VAL A 139 8.99 2.72 -5.62
N ASP A 140 10.00 3.24 -4.95
CA ASP A 140 10.82 2.52 -4.01
C ASP A 140 9.97 1.85 -2.93
N ILE A 141 10.29 0.61 -2.61
CA ILE A 141 9.59 -0.15 -1.58
C ILE A 141 10.15 0.23 -0.20
N MET A 142 9.27 0.65 0.69
CA MET A 142 9.62 0.89 2.09
C MET A 142 10.13 -0.41 2.73
N ARG A 143 11.46 -0.58 2.75
CA ARG A 143 12.14 -1.69 3.39
C ARG A 143 12.21 -1.50 4.91
N THR A 144 12.57 -0.28 5.30
CA THR A 144 12.59 0.18 6.69
C THR A 144 11.76 1.46 6.83
N PRO A 145 10.98 1.61 7.91
CA PRO A 145 10.28 2.86 8.19
C PRO A 145 11.21 3.99 8.67
N LEU A 146 12.50 3.70 8.91
CA LEU A 146 13.51 4.69 9.28
C LEU A 146 14.02 5.50 8.09
N ALA A 147 13.87 4.99 6.85
CA ALA A 147 14.39 5.71 5.69
C ALA A 147 13.74 7.10 5.53
N GLY A 148 14.58 8.11 5.25
CA GLY A 148 14.18 9.52 5.26
C GLY A 148 13.15 9.88 4.20
N ARG A 149 13.11 9.16 3.06
CA ARG A 149 12.18 9.40 1.94
C ARG A 149 10.97 8.46 1.94
N THR A 150 10.59 7.88 3.09
CA THR A 150 9.43 6.97 3.19
C THR A 150 8.12 7.60 2.72
N PHE A 151 7.95 8.90 2.89
CA PHE A 151 6.76 9.65 2.48
C PHE A 151 6.57 9.74 0.97
N GLU A 152 7.65 9.69 0.19
CA GLU A 152 7.60 9.79 -1.27
C GLU A 152 7.14 8.52 -1.99
N GLY A 153 7.22 7.36 -1.32
CA GLY A 153 6.85 6.07 -1.88
C GLY A 153 5.41 5.66 -1.55
N TYR A 154 4.99 4.54 -2.13
CA TYR A 154 3.65 3.98 -1.92
C TYR A 154 3.60 2.89 -0.84
N GLY A 155 4.61 2.84 0.07
CA GLY A 155 4.67 1.94 1.21
C GLY A 155 5.38 0.61 0.95
N GLU A 156 5.00 -0.43 1.71
CA GLU A 156 5.75 -1.69 1.82
C GLU A 156 5.29 -2.81 0.86
N ASP A 157 4.25 -2.57 0.05
CA ASP A 157 3.67 -3.62 -0.79
C ASP A 157 3.89 -3.40 -2.30
N PRO A 158 4.62 -4.30 -2.98
CA PRO A 158 4.95 -4.13 -4.39
C PRO A 158 3.73 -4.18 -5.33
N TRP A 159 2.64 -4.89 -4.97
CA TRP A 159 1.42 -4.87 -5.77
C TRP A 159 0.73 -3.50 -5.71
N LEU A 160 0.64 -2.91 -4.50
CA LEU A 160 0.03 -1.59 -4.32
C LEU A 160 0.83 -0.52 -5.04
N SER A 161 2.16 -0.49 -4.83
CA SER A 161 3.07 0.46 -5.51
C SER A 161 2.98 0.34 -7.03
N SER A 162 2.95 -0.88 -7.57
CA SER A 162 2.76 -1.12 -9.01
C SER A 162 1.45 -0.54 -9.53
N ARG A 163 0.34 -0.75 -8.84
CA ARG A 163 -0.98 -0.29 -9.32
C ARG A 163 -1.13 1.22 -9.30
N LEU A 164 -0.54 1.88 -8.29
CA LEU A 164 -0.58 3.34 -8.18
C LEU A 164 0.41 4.00 -9.13
N GLY A 165 1.67 3.52 -9.16
CA GLY A 165 2.70 4.06 -10.06
C GLY A 165 2.30 4.00 -11.53
N VAL A 166 1.76 2.87 -12.00
CA VAL A 166 1.24 2.73 -13.38
C VAL A 166 0.20 3.80 -13.70
N ARG A 167 -0.76 4.02 -12.80
CA ARG A 167 -1.86 4.96 -13.07
C ARG A 167 -1.41 6.40 -12.97
N TRP A 168 -0.48 6.70 -12.05
CA TRP A 168 0.16 8.00 -11.96
C TRP A 168 0.90 8.34 -13.27
N ILE A 169 1.78 7.43 -13.76
CA ILE A 169 2.52 7.58 -15.02
C ILE A 169 1.56 7.81 -16.20
N GLN A 170 0.52 6.99 -16.31
CA GLN A 170 -0.50 7.15 -17.35
C GLN A 170 -1.22 8.50 -17.26
N GLY A 171 -1.41 9.03 -16.05
CA GLY A 171 -1.97 10.35 -15.83
C GLY A 171 -1.03 11.44 -16.32
N ALA A 172 0.22 11.43 -15.87
CA ALA A 172 1.21 12.44 -16.24
C ALA A 172 1.48 12.44 -17.75
N GLN A 173 1.73 11.27 -18.34
CA GLN A 173 2.02 11.16 -19.77
C GLN A 173 0.83 11.50 -20.66
N SER A 174 -0.41 11.43 -20.16
CA SER A 174 -1.58 11.90 -20.91
C SER A 174 -1.64 13.43 -21.06
N GLN A 175 -0.76 14.17 -20.37
CA GLN A 175 -0.59 15.62 -20.48
C GLN A 175 0.59 16.02 -21.39
N GLY A 176 1.24 15.05 -22.03
CA GLY A 176 2.43 15.28 -22.86
C GLY A 176 3.73 15.44 -22.07
N VAL A 177 3.70 15.26 -20.75
CA VAL A 177 4.90 15.28 -19.89
C VAL A 177 5.47 13.86 -19.80
N ILE A 178 6.78 13.73 -19.91
CA ILE A 178 7.48 12.45 -19.81
C ILE A 178 7.64 12.08 -18.33
N GLY A 179 7.12 10.94 -17.92
CA GLY A 179 7.32 10.41 -16.56
C GLY A 179 8.72 9.82 -16.41
N ASN A 180 9.36 10.08 -15.26
CA ASN A 180 10.66 9.52 -14.90
C ASN A 180 10.55 8.76 -13.58
N VAL A 181 10.33 7.43 -13.66
CA VAL A 181 10.17 6.59 -12.47
C VAL A 181 11.51 6.38 -11.76
N LYS A 182 11.50 6.52 -10.41
CA LYS A 182 12.74 6.50 -9.60
C LYS A 182 12.59 5.70 -8.31
N HIS A 183 13.70 5.19 -7.69
CA HIS A 183 15.12 5.16 -8.13
C HIS A 183 15.50 3.72 -8.47
N PHE A 184 15.94 3.44 -9.66
CA PHE A 184 16.18 2.10 -10.20
C PHE A 184 17.60 1.61 -9.92
N ALA A 185 17.85 0.53 -9.13
CA ALA A 185 17.22 0.06 -7.89
C ALA A 185 18.14 -0.93 -7.18
N PRO A 186 17.86 -1.21 -5.89
CA PRO A 186 16.91 -0.57 -4.98
C PRO A 186 17.54 0.58 -4.18
N ASN A 187 16.84 1.69 -4.04
CA ASN A 187 17.15 2.73 -3.07
C ASN A 187 16.25 2.54 -1.84
N SER A 188 16.81 2.12 -0.70
CA SER A 188 16.03 1.70 0.48
C SER A 188 16.36 2.47 1.75
N GLN A 189 17.30 3.41 1.69
CA GLN A 189 17.81 4.23 2.79
C GLN A 189 18.54 5.45 2.25
N GLU A 190 18.61 6.49 3.06
CA GLU A 190 19.40 7.69 2.77
C GLU A 190 20.79 7.59 3.41
N GLY A 191 20.89 6.96 4.58
CA GLY A 191 22.07 6.91 5.45
C GLY A 191 22.19 8.17 6.28
N ALA A 192 23.37 8.55 6.65
CA ALA A 192 23.74 9.73 7.45
C ALA A 192 22.79 10.04 8.64
N PRO A 193 23.25 9.92 9.89
CA PRO A 193 22.47 10.34 11.04
C PRO A 193 22.23 11.86 11.01
N PRO A 194 21.18 12.36 11.68
CA PRO A 194 20.92 13.80 11.81
C PRO A 194 22.16 14.59 12.27
N GLY A 195 22.42 15.73 11.64
CA GLY A 195 23.55 16.60 11.96
C GLY A 195 24.88 16.25 11.27
N VAL A 196 24.95 15.13 10.55
CA VAL A 196 26.13 14.76 9.75
C VAL A 196 25.80 14.99 8.27
N PRO A 197 26.55 15.83 7.54
CA PRO A 197 26.32 16.04 6.11
C PRO A 197 26.38 14.72 5.34
N PRO A 198 25.41 14.42 4.44
CA PRO A 198 25.33 13.14 3.73
C PRO A 198 26.57 12.83 2.90
N LEU A 199 27.26 13.84 2.39
CA LEU A 199 28.48 13.69 1.61
C LEU A 199 29.71 13.26 2.44
N THR A 200 29.70 13.51 3.76
CA THR A 200 30.84 13.23 4.65
C THR A 200 30.63 11.96 5.47
N SER A 201 29.40 11.43 5.54
CA SER A 201 29.12 10.19 6.23
C SER A 201 29.22 8.99 5.30
N ALA A 202 30.22 8.14 5.50
CA ALA A 202 30.34 6.87 4.78
C ALA A 202 29.37 5.77 5.30
N ILE A 203 28.80 5.96 6.50
CA ILE A 203 28.03 4.91 7.18
C ILE A 203 26.65 4.79 6.56
N GLY A 204 26.42 3.72 5.81
CA GLY A 204 25.13 3.40 5.20
C GLY A 204 24.61 4.43 4.20
N SER A 205 25.45 5.39 3.78
CA SER A 205 25.03 6.44 2.83
C SER A 205 24.63 5.86 1.48
N ARG A 206 23.50 6.32 0.94
CA ARG A 206 23.02 5.94 -0.39
C ARG A 206 24.04 6.19 -1.52
N PHE A 207 24.97 7.12 -1.34
CA PHE A 207 26.00 7.43 -2.36
C PHE A 207 27.08 6.36 -2.50
N VAL A 208 27.30 5.53 -1.46
CA VAL A 208 28.41 4.56 -1.41
C VAL A 208 27.97 3.13 -1.09
N VAL A 209 26.81 2.94 -0.45
CA VAL A 209 26.38 1.64 0.05
C VAL A 209 26.10 0.66 -1.11
N ASP A 210 26.54 -0.59 -0.91
CA ASP A 210 26.22 -1.71 -1.79
C ASP A 210 25.05 -2.53 -1.24
N ALA A 211 23.91 -2.49 -1.91
CA ALA A 211 22.75 -3.26 -1.55
C ALA A 211 22.91 -4.73 -2.00
N ARG A 212 23.16 -5.64 -1.04
CA ARG A 212 23.25 -7.09 -1.27
C ARG A 212 21.88 -7.72 -1.23
N VAL A 213 21.31 -7.96 -2.39
CA VAL A 213 19.93 -8.44 -2.56
C VAL A 213 19.92 -9.73 -3.37
N ASN A 214 19.30 -10.79 -2.84
CA ASN A 214 19.12 -12.01 -3.63
C ASN A 214 18.16 -11.77 -4.81
N ALA A 215 18.35 -12.52 -5.90
CA ALA A 215 17.62 -12.32 -7.15
C ALA A 215 16.10 -12.44 -6.98
N ARG A 216 15.64 -13.26 -6.05
CA ARG A 216 14.22 -13.45 -5.76
C ARG A 216 13.61 -12.22 -5.10
N ALA A 217 14.24 -11.69 -4.06
CA ALA A 217 13.78 -10.46 -3.39
C ALA A 217 13.83 -9.27 -4.36
N LEU A 218 14.91 -9.18 -5.13
CA LEU A 218 15.06 -8.15 -6.15
C LEU A 218 13.86 -8.16 -7.13
N ARG A 219 13.54 -9.34 -7.72
CA ARG A 219 12.47 -9.47 -8.73
C ARG A 219 11.05 -9.45 -8.15
N GLU A 220 10.82 -10.02 -6.95
CA GLU A 220 9.46 -10.11 -6.38
C GLU A 220 9.04 -8.87 -5.60
N ILE A 221 10.00 -8.11 -5.05
CA ILE A 221 9.73 -6.99 -4.14
C ILE A 221 10.15 -5.67 -4.79
N TYR A 222 11.46 -5.45 -4.97
CA TYR A 222 12.01 -4.13 -5.29
C TYR A 222 11.76 -3.72 -6.74
N LEU A 223 11.94 -4.63 -7.69
CA LEU A 223 11.77 -4.35 -9.12
C LEU A 223 10.33 -4.48 -9.63
N ALA A 224 9.42 -5.06 -8.85
CA ALA A 224 8.05 -5.28 -9.31
C ALA A 224 7.29 -3.98 -9.69
N PRO A 225 7.42 -2.85 -8.98
CA PRO A 225 6.81 -1.59 -9.40
C PRO A 225 7.41 -1.03 -10.69
N PHE A 226 8.72 -1.16 -10.88
CA PHE A 226 9.41 -0.72 -12.11
C PHE A 226 9.02 -1.57 -13.31
N GLU A 227 8.93 -2.90 -13.15
CA GLU A 227 8.42 -3.79 -14.20
C GLU A 227 7.02 -3.36 -14.66
N ALA A 228 6.16 -3.01 -13.71
CA ALA A 228 4.82 -2.53 -14.02
C ALA A 228 4.85 -1.14 -14.71
N ALA A 229 5.72 -0.24 -14.27
CA ALA A 229 5.91 1.08 -14.88
C ALA A 229 6.31 0.95 -16.36
N VAL A 230 7.23 0.04 -16.68
CA VAL A 230 7.65 -0.23 -18.07
C VAL A 230 6.54 -0.91 -18.86
N LYS A 231 6.07 -2.07 -18.40
CA LYS A 231 5.16 -2.93 -19.18
C LYS A 231 3.75 -2.39 -19.31
N GLU A 232 3.23 -1.78 -18.24
CA GLU A 232 1.85 -1.31 -18.18
C GLU A 232 1.74 0.21 -18.21
N GLY A 233 2.68 0.93 -17.55
CA GLY A 233 2.75 2.39 -17.52
C GLY A 233 3.30 2.98 -18.80
N LYS A 234 4.13 2.24 -19.55
CA LYS A 234 4.84 2.72 -20.74
C LYS A 234 5.64 3.98 -20.44
N VAL A 235 6.33 3.97 -19.30
CA VAL A 235 7.13 5.12 -18.84
C VAL A 235 8.20 5.51 -19.85
N GLY A 236 8.40 6.82 -20.02
CA GLY A 236 9.35 7.36 -20.98
C GLY A 236 10.78 7.27 -20.50
N THR A 237 11.02 7.51 -19.21
CA THR A 237 12.37 7.53 -18.65
C THR A 237 12.42 6.84 -17.28
N ILE A 238 13.63 6.43 -16.90
CA ILE A 238 13.93 5.82 -15.61
C ILE A 238 15.18 6.47 -15.03
N MET A 239 15.15 6.83 -13.74
CA MET A 239 16.31 7.34 -13.02
C MET A 239 17.02 6.18 -12.32
N CYS A 240 18.29 5.91 -12.63
CA CYS A 240 19.08 4.92 -11.91
C CYS A 240 19.58 5.46 -10.55
N ALA A 241 19.65 4.58 -9.54
CA ALA A 241 19.94 4.98 -8.17
C ALA A 241 21.42 5.26 -7.90
N TYR A 242 21.72 6.00 -6.84
CA TYR A 242 23.10 6.29 -6.40
C TYR A 242 23.89 5.06 -5.98
N ASN A 243 23.22 4.13 -5.30
CA ASN A 243 23.85 3.01 -4.62
C ASN A 243 24.34 1.92 -5.58
N ARG A 244 25.19 1.06 -5.06
CA ARG A 244 25.56 -0.19 -5.76
C ARG A 244 24.48 -1.26 -5.54
N LEU A 245 24.41 -2.18 -6.48
CA LEU A 245 23.62 -3.39 -6.39
C LEU A 245 24.52 -4.61 -6.62
N ASN A 246 24.70 -5.43 -5.60
CA ASN A 246 25.50 -6.66 -5.65
C ASN A 246 26.91 -6.42 -6.23
N GLY A 247 27.57 -5.35 -5.81
CA GLY A 247 28.94 -4.98 -6.15
C GLY A 247 29.08 -3.96 -7.28
N THR A 248 28.05 -3.72 -8.10
CA THR A 248 28.13 -2.82 -9.26
C THR A 248 27.26 -1.58 -9.04
N PRO A 249 27.75 -0.34 -9.32
CA PRO A 249 26.92 0.85 -9.28
C PRO A 249 25.65 0.67 -10.13
N ALA A 250 24.50 1.13 -9.63
CA ALA A 250 23.22 0.89 -10.31
C ALA A 250 23.19 1.43 -11.74
N CYS A 251 23.81 2.60 -11.98
CA CYS A 251 23.90 3.23 -13.29
C CYS A 251 24.93 2.57 -14.24
N GLU A 252 25.73 1.63 -13.73
CA GLU A 252 26.70 0.84 -14.53
C GLU A 252 26.38 -0.66 -14.54
N ASN A 253 25.26 -1.04 -13.95
CA ASN A 253 24.93 -2.45 -13.77
C ASN A 253 24.28 -3.04 -15.03
N ARG A 254 25.09 -3.69 -15.86
CA ARG A 254 24.65 -4.29 -17.12
C ARG A 254 23.50 -5.27 -16.95
N GLU A 255 23.52 -6.11 -15.88
CA GLU A 255 22.40 -7.05 -15.65
C GLU A 255 21.11 -6.29 -15.31
N LEU A 256 21.21 -5.18 -14.57
CA LEU A 256 20.07 -4.35 -14.20
C LEU A 256 19.52 -3.59 -15.43
N LEU A 257 20.39 -2.88 -16.18
CA LEU A 257 19.98 -1.95 -17.23
C LEU A 257 19.73 -2.66 -18.56
N GLU A 258 20.65 -3.50 -19.03
CA GLU A 258 20.49 -4.20 -20.30
C GLU A 258 19.78 -5.56 -20.14
N GLY A 259 20.12 -6.29 -19.06
CA GLY A 259 19.56 -7.62 -18.83
C GLY A 259 18.09 -7.57 -18.41
N ILE A 260 17.80 -6.90 -17.31
CA ILE A 260 16.46 -6.87 -16.73
C ILE A 260 15.56 -5.85 -17.42
N LEU A 261 16.03 -4.60 -17.46
CA LEU A 261 15.22 -3.48 -17.93
C LEU A 261 14.91 -3.59 -19.42
N ARG A 262 15.93 -3.77 -20.27
CA ARG A 262 15.73 -3.79 -21.73
C ARG A 262 15.34 -5.18 -22.24
N ARG A 263 16.18 -6.21 -22.02
CA ARG A 263 15.93 -7.55 -22.57
C ARG A 263 14.67 -8.22 -21.99
N ASP A 264 14.52 -8.26 -20.63
CA ASP A 264 13.42 -9.01 -20.01
C ASP A 264 12.09 -8.23 -20.00
N TRP A 265 12.14 -6.90 -19.95
CA TRP A 265 10.94 -6.07 -19.88
C TRP A 265 10.60 -5.32 -21.17
N GLY A 266 11.56 -5.13 -22.08
CA GLY A 266 11.36 -4.44 -23.33
C GLY A 266 11.25 -2.92 -23.16
N PHE A 267 12.07 -2.33 -22.26
CA PHE A 267 12.11 -0.88 -22.12
C PHE A 267 12.71 -0.23 -23.34
N ASP A 268 11.99 0.70 -23.92
CA ASP A 268 12.30 1.42 -25.14
C ASP A 268 12.59 2.92 -24.92
N GLY A 269 12.55 3.37 -23.67
CA GLY A 269 12.91 4.72 -23.27
C GLY A 269 14.42 4.92 -23.01
N TYR A 270 14.79 5.97 -22.28
CA TYR A 270 16.15 6.19 -21.85
C TYR A 270 16.29 6.22 -20.32
N VAL A 271 17.50 5.87 -19.85
CA VAL A 271 17.89 5.90 -18.43
C VAL A 271 18.70 7.16 -18.20
N LEU A 272 18.36 7.91 -17.16
CA LEU A 272 19.16 9.03 -16.68
C LEU A 272 19.71 8.75 -15.29
N ALA A 273 20.85 9.34 -14.98
CA ALA A 273 21.51 9.22 -13.67
C ALA A 273 20.77 10.04 -12.61
N ASP A 274 20.69 9.54 -11.39
CA ASP A 274 20.35 10.38 -10.24
C ASP A 274 21.45 11.43 -10.04
N TYR A 275 21.08 12.64 -9.64
CA TYR A 275 21.81 13.88 -9.85
C TYR A 275 23.17 13.92 -9.14
N GLY A 276 24.23 14.18 -9.89
CA GLY A 276 25.58 14.48 -9.46
C GLY A 276 26.45 13.27 -9.13
N PHE A 277 25.95 12.23 -8.47
CA PHE A 277 26.80 11.16 -7.91
C PHE A 277 26.44 9.74 -8.34
N ALA A 278 25.42 9.55 -9.18
CA ALA A 278 24.98 8.20 -9.57
C ALA A 278 25.90 7.60 -10.66
N THR A 279 26.36 8.40 -11.62
CA THR A 279 27.36 8.00 -12.59
C THR A 279 28.73 7.88 -11.91
N LYS A 280 29.49 6.81 -12.19
CA LYS A 280 30.80 6.56 -11.55
C LYS A 280 31.94 6.47 -12.54
N SER A 281 31.64 6.30 -13.83
CA SER A 281 32.65 6.24 -14.90
C SER A 281 32.03 6.54 -16.27
N THR A 282 32.86 6.87 -17.27
CA THR A 282 32.40 7.16 -18.65
C THR A 282 32.09 5.86 -19.37
N ALA A 283 33.12 5.05 -19.65
CA ALA A 283 32.99 3.89 -20.54
C ALA A 283 32.06 2.80 -20.01
N ALA A 284 32.15 2.44 -18.70
CA ALA A 284 31.29 1.39 -18.14
C ALA A 284 29.81 1.83 -18.09
N SER A 285 29.52 3.08 -17.75
CA SER A 285 28.15 3.61 -17.75
C SER A 285 27.52 3.58 -19.14
N VAL A 286 28.23 4.10 -20.17
CA VAL A 286 27.75 4.09 -21.55
C VAL A 286 27.54 2.68 -22.07
N ASN A 287 28.53 1.80 -21.91
CA ASN A 287 28.46 0.43 -22.42
C ASN A 287 27.36 -0.40 -21.74
N ASN A 288 27.04 -0.09 -20.48
CA ASN A 288 26.12 -0.89 -19.68
C ASN A 288 24.69 -0.34 -19.60
N GLY A 289 24.37 0.79 -20.25
CA GLY A 289 22.98 1.15 -20.47
C GLY A 289 22.50 2.49 -19.91
N LEU A 290 23.41 3.37 -19.47
CA LEU A 290 23.09 4.76 -19.12
C LEU A 290 23.10 5.63 -20.37
N GLU A 291 22.02 6.39 -20.59
CA GLU A 291 21.92 7.33 -21.73
C GLU A 291 22.28 8.75 -21.36
N LEU A 292 21.90 9.22 -20.15
CA LEU A 292 22.02 10.63 -19.81
C LEU A 292 22.64 10.81 -18.41
N ASP A 293 23.76 11.53 -18.33
CA ASP A 293 24.44 11.92 -17.09
C ASP A 293 23.94 13.28 -16.62
N MET A 294 23.33 13.35 -15.41
CA MET A 294 22.70 14.55 -14.88
C MET A 294 23.35 14.97 -13.56
N PRO A 295 23.33 16.26 -13.20
CA PRO A 295 22.81 17.39 -13.95
C PRO A 295 23.84 18.04 -14.90
N GLN A 296 25.14 17.76 -14.71
CA GLN A 296 26.26 18.46 -15.38
C GLN A 296 27.09 17.58 -16.30
N GLY A 297 26.80 16.29 -16.38
CA GLY A 297 27.54 15.38 -17.22
C GLY A 297 29.04 15.26 -16.89
N PHE A 298 29.43 15.21 -15.63
CA PHE A 298 30.80 15.09 -15.18
C PHE A 298 31.59 13.97 -15.85
N PHE A 299 30.95 12.80 -15.97
CA PHE A 299 31.53 11.64 -16.63
C PHE A 299 31.23 11.60 -18.14
N TYR A 300 30.18 12.27 -18.57
CA TYR A 300 29.75 12.32 -19.97
C TYR A 300 30.09 13.67 -20.62
N SER A 301 31.12 14.36 -20.11
CA SER A 301 31.62 15.54 -20.83
C SER A 301 32.01 15.16 -22.25
N ARG A 302 31.96 16.13 -23.15
CA ARG A 302 32.36 15.96 -24.56
C ARG A 302 33.76 15.36 -24.67
N GLU A 303 34.72 15.85 -23.87
CA GLU A 303 36.10 15.42 -23.83
C GLU A 303 36.23 13.96 -23.38
N ASN A 304 35.51 13.57 -22.30
CA ASN A 304 35.57 12.22 -21.78
C ASN A 304 34.96 11.21 -22.75
N LEU A 305 33.82 11.54 -23.37
CA LEU A 305 33.17 10.66 -24.37
C LEU A 305 34.00 10.54 -25.61
N ALA A 306 34.59 11.66 -26.15
CA ALA A 306 35.49 11.65 -27.28
C ALA A 306 36.74 10.81 -27.01
N ALA A 307 37.35 10.96 -25.84
CA ALA A 307 38.52 10.17 -25.43
C ALA A 307 38.17 8.67 -25.32
N ALA A 308 37.03 8.32 -24.73
CA ALA A 308 36.58 6.92 -24.61
C ALA A 308 36.35 6.27 -26.00
N VAL A 309 35.82 7.03 -26.94
CA VAL A 309 35.65 6.56 -28.34
C VAL A 309 37.02 6.46 -29.06
N ALA A 310 37.88 7.47 -28.97
CA ALA A 310 39.18 7.48 -29.61
C ALA A 310 40.09 6.34 -29.11
N THR A 311 39.99 5.97 -27.84
CA THR A 311 40.76 4.85 -27.24
C THR A 311 40.08 3.48 -27.44
N GLY A 312 38.93 3.41 -28.12
CA GLY A 312 38.19 2.17 -28.37
C GLY A 312 37.47 1.58 -27.15
N GLN A 313 37.45 2.29 -26.01
CA GLN A 313 36.72 1.84 -24.82
C GLN A 313 35.21 1.86 -25.04
N VAL A 314 34.70 2.75 -25.87
CA VAL A 314 33.30 2.85 -26.30
C VAL A 314 33.24 2.86 -27.83
N SER A 315 32.38 2.01 -28.41
CA SER A 315 32.23 2.05 -29.88
C SER A 315 31.30 3.21 -30.30
N PRO A 316 31.52 3.81 -31.48
CA PRO A 316 30.57 4.79 -32.04
C PRO A 316 29.15 4.26 -32.15
N ALA A 317 28.98 2.96 -32.45
CA ALA A 317 27.68 2.32 -32.50
C ALA A 317 26.97 2.27 -31.11
N THR A 318 27.73 2.19 -30.00
CA THR A 318 27.19 2.29 -28.67
C THR A 318 26.69 3.71 -28.37
N ILE A 319 27.44 4.74 -28.78
CA ILE A 319 26.96 6.13 -28.68
C ILE A 319 25.67 6.32 -29.48
N ASP A 320 25.63 5.83 -30.71
CA ASP A 320 24.45 5.90 -31.58
C ASP A 320 23.23 5.21 -30.95
N LEU A 321 23.43 4.06 -30.30
CA LEU A 321 22.36 3.36 -29.59
C LEU A 321 21.81 4.21 -28.42
N ARG A 322 22.68 4.82 -27.62
CA ARG A 322 22.27 5.65 -26.47
C ARG A 322 21.51 6.89 -26.91
N VAL A 323 22.08 7.64 -27.84
CA VAL A 323 21.46 8.84 -28.45
C VAL A 323 20.13 8.47 -29.12
N GLY A 324 20.12 7.39 -29.89
CA GLY A 324 18.91 6.88 -30.56
C GLY A 324 17.75 6.59 -29.56
N ASN A 325 18.05 6.08 -28.34
CA ASN A 325 17.06 5.87 -27.30
C ASN A 325 16.48 7.19 -26.77
N ILE A 326 17.31 8.21 -26.60
CA ILE A 326 16.87 9.57 -26.22
C ILE A 326 15.93 10.11 -27.28
N LEU A 327 16.42 10.21 -28.53
CA LEU A 327 15.69 10.79 -29.66
C LEU A 327 14.34 10.10 -29.90
N ARG A 328 14.34 8.75 -29.89
CA ARG A 328 13.10 7.96 -30.04
C ARG A 328 12.09 8.32 -28.98
N THR A 329 12.54 8.48 -27.73
CA THR A 329 11.65 8.85 -26.61
C THR A 329 11.08 10.25 -26.82
N LEU A 330 11.90 11.22 -27.20
CA LEU A 330 11.45 12.58 -27.47
C LEU A 330 10.43 12.64 -28.61
N PHE A 331 10.65 11.89 -29.72
CA PHE A 331 9.65 11.78 -30.79
C PHE A 331 8.38 11.11 -30.33
N ARG A 332 8.47 10.01 -29.55
CA ARG A 332 7.30 9.30 -29.01
C ARG A 332 6.39 10.20 -28.16
N PHE A 333 6.98 11.14 -27.44
CA PHE A 333 6.24 12.09 -26.59
C PHE A 333 5.97 13.44 -27.27
N GLY A 334 6.24 13.56 -28.58
CA GLY A 334 5.93 14.73 -29.38
C GLY A 334 6.72 15.99 -28.97
N ALA A 335 7.91 15.83 -28.39
CA ALA A 335 8.74 16.97 -27.99
C ALA A 335 9.15 17.87 -29.18
N PHE A 336 9.28 17.32 -30.38
CA PHE A 336 9.54 18.03 -31.61
C PHE A 336 8.29 18.63 -32.26
N ASP A 337 7.15 18.01 -32.03
CA ASP A 337 5.89 18.25 -32.76
C ASP A 337 5.03 19.34 -32.12
N ARG A 338 5.42 19.86 -30.97
CA ARG A 338 4.75 20.89 -30.21
C ARG A 338 5.66 22.09 -29.96
N ALA A 339 5.06 23.25 -29.71
CA ALA A 339 5.80 24.39 -29.19
C ALA A 339 6.38 24.08 -27.81
N SER A 340 7.38 24.85 -27.38
CA SER A 340 7.89 24.85 -26.03
C SER A 340 6.75 25.14 -25.05
N TYR A 341 6.74 24.46 -23.92
CA TYR A 341 5.77 24.77 -22.89
C TYR A 341 6.04 26.16 -22.28
N PRO A 342 5.01 26.98 -22.09
CA PRO A 342 5.22 28.30 -21.50
C PRO A 342 5.47 28.19 -19.97
N ALA A 343 6.45 28.94 -19.47
CA ALA A 343 6.65 29.11 -18.04
C ALA A 343 5.70 30.19 -17.51
N ASN A 344 4.46 29.82 -17.18
CA ASN A 344 3.44 30.77 -16.75
C ASN A 344 2.49 30.17 -15.70
N ASP A 345 2.72 30.50 -14.43
CA ASP A 345 1.92 30.07 -13.28
C ASP A 345 0.46 30.60 -13.30
N ALA A 346 0.17 31.64 -14.12
CA ALA A 346 -1.20 32.15 -14.25
C ALA A 346 -2.13 31.17 -14.98
N LEU A 347 -1.55 30.28 -15.80
CA LEU A 347 -2.28 29.24 -16.52
C LEU A 347 -2.67 28.04 -15.65
N ILE A 348 -2.10 27.90 -14.43
CA ILE A 348 -2.33 26.76 -13.55
C ILE A 348 -3.75 26.82 -12.98
N ASP A 349 -4.50 25.74 -13.06
CA ASP A 349 -5.79 25.57 -12.37
C ASP A 349 -5.59 25.28 -10.88
N LYS A 350 -5.17 26.33 -10.15
CA LYS A 350 -4.87 26.24 -8.71
C LYS A 350 -6.06 25.73 -7.89
N ALA A 351 -7.29 26.12 -8.27
CA ALA A 351 -8.50 25.71 -7.55
C ALA A 351 -8.85 24.22 -7.81
N GLY A 352 -8.74 23.77 -9.06
CA GLY A 352 -8.95 22.37 -9.41
C GLY A 352 -7.90 21.44 -8.80
N HIS A 353 -6.64 21.86 -8.82
CA HIS A 353 -5.56 21.08 -8.19
C HIS A 353 -5.68 21.03 -6.67
N ASP A 354 -6.07 22.12 -6.03
CA ASP A 354 -6.38 22.18 -4.60
C ASP A 354 -7.54 21.23 -4.21
N ALA A 355 -8.57 21.16 -5.06
CA ALA A 355 -9.67 20.21 -4.85
C ALA A 355 -9.20 18.75 -4.96
N ILE A 356 -8.24 18.45 -5.86
CA ILE A 356 -7.61 17.14 -5.96
C ILE A 356 -6.77 16.85 -4.72
N ALA A 357 -5.94 17.81 -4.25
CA ALA A 357 -5.15 17.67 -3.03
C ALA A 357 -6.05 17.35 -1.83
N ARG A 358 -7.16 18.06 -1.67
CA ARG A 358 -8.16 17.76 -0.64
C ARG A 358 -8.77 16.37 -0.79
N GLU A 359 -9.14 15.95 -2.02
CA GLU A 359 -9.71 14.60 -2.27
C GLU A 359 -8.70 13.51 -1.89
N VAL A 360 -7.41 13.71 -2.19
CA VAL A 360 -6.35 12.77 -1.83
C VAL A 360 -6.27 12.62 -0.32
N GLU A 361 -6.26 13.74 0.41
CA GLU A 361 -6.15 13.74 1.85
C GLU A 361 -7.39 13.12 2.52
N GLU A 362 -8.61 13.54 2.16
CA GLU A 362 -9.85 12.95 2.67
C GLU A 362 -9.90 11.42 2.49
N GLN A 363 -9.35 10.92 1.39
CA GLN A 363 -9.31 9.50 1.08
C GLN A 363 -8.09 8.77 1.63
N GLY A 364 -7.02 9.50 1.97
CA GLY A 364 -5.78 9.01 2.54
C GLY A 364 -5.80 8.90 4.06
N ILE A 365 -6.55 9.76 4.75
CA ILE A 365 -6.68 9.74 6.20
C ILE A 365 -7.13 8.37 6.71
N VAL A 366 -6.35 7.83 7.67
CA VAL A 366 -6.60 6.50 8.26
C VAL A 366 -7.04 6.62 9.71
N LEU A 367 -8.24 6.22 10.02
CA LEU A 367 -8.71 6.10 11.41
C LEU A 367 -8.12 4.82 12.03
N LEU A 368 -7.03 4.98 12.79
CA LEU A 368 -6.31 3.87 13.43
C LEU A 368 -7.07 3.30 14.62
N ARG A 369 -7.66 4.18 15.43
CA ARG A 369 -8.37 3.84 16.66
C ARG A 369 -9.56 4.77 16.86
N ASN A 370 -10.69 4.22 17.37
CA ASN A 370 -11.82 5.02 17.80
C ASN A 370 -12.61 4.27 18.89
N ARG A 371 -12.71 4.86 20.06
CA ARG A 371 -13.54 4.37 21.18
C ARG A 371 -14.90 5.06 21.24
N GLY A 372 -15.39 5.58 20.12
CA GLY A 372 -16.67 6.25 20.00
C GLY A 372 -16.61 7.76 20.21
N MET A 373 -15.43 8.36 20.12
CA MET A 373 -15.23 9.81 20.19
C MET A 373 -15.50 10.47 18.85
N LEU A 374 -14.98 9.90 17.77
CA LEU A 374 -15.19 10.40 16.42
C LEU A 374 -16.38 9.67 15.75
N PRO A 375 -17.15 10.38 14.89
CA PRO A 375 -17.00 11.77 14.55
C PRO A 375 -17.48 12.69 15.69
N LEU A 376 -16.86 13.88 15.76
CA LEU A 376 -17.27 14.94 16.69
C LEU A 376 -18.67 15.42 16.34
N ASN A 377 -19.43 15.83 17.37
CA ASN A 377 -20.72 16.49 17.19
C ASN A 377 -20.64 17.89 17.79
N ALA A 378 -20.49 18.90 16.95
CA ALA A 378 -20.37 20.30 17.36
C ALA A 378 -21.50 20.75 18.28
N SER A 379 -22.76 20.32 18.03
CA SER A 379 -23.91 20.71 18.87
C SER A 379 -23.88 20.17 20.32
N ARG A 380 -22.92 19.28 20.64
CA ARG A 380 -22.70 18.71 21.98
C ARG A 380 -21.41 19.16 22.63
N LEU A 381 -20.71 20.11 22.00
CA LEU A 381 -19.44 20.62 22.50
C LEU A 381 -19.59 22.12 22.79
N ARG A 382 -18.97 22.57 23.87
CA ARG A 382 -18.82 23.97 24.24
C ARG A 382 -17.40 24.45 23.99
N SER A 383 -16.43 23.50 24.04
CA SER A 383 -15.03 23.84 23.85
C SER A 383 -14.23 22.68 23.25
N ILE A 384 -13.23 23.04 22.45
CA ILE A 384 -12.24 22.15 21.86
C ILE A 384 -10.86 22.74 22.14
N ALA A 385 -9.94 21.96 22.72
CA ALA A 385 -8.52 22.27 22.73
C ALA A 385 -7.88 21.71 21.46
N VAL A 386 -7.20 22.55 20.69
CA VAL A 386 -6.35 22.20 19.54
C VAL A 386 -4.91 22.44 19.96
N ILE A 387 -4.10 21.38 19.96
CA ILE A 387 -2.77 21.40 20.58
C ILE A 387 -1.76 20.83 19.58
N GLY A 388 -0.59 21.46 19.50
CA GLY A 388 0.51 21.08 18.62
C GLY A 388 0.74 22.10 17.49
N SER A 389 2.02 22.38 17.20
CA SER A 389 2.44 23.41 16.24
C SER A 389 1.94 23.13 14.82
N VAL A 390 1.96 21.86 14.39
CA VAL A 390 1.51 21.45 13.04
C VAL A 390 -0.01 21.59 12.83
N ALA A 391 -0.78 21.81 13.91
CA ALA A 391 -2.19 22.19 13.78
C ALA A 391 -2.40 23.54 13.07
N ASP A 392 -1.36 24.39 13.02
CA ASP A 392 -1.42 25.73 12.42
C ASP A 392 -0.29 26.01 11.41
N ALA A 393 0.60 25.05 11.18
CA ALA A 393 1.72 25.16 10.26
C ALA A 393 1.69 24.07 9.18
N TYR A 394 2.18 24.41 7.98
CA TYR A 394 2.34 23.43 6.90
C TYR A 394 3.39 22.38 7.28
N LYS A 395 3.04 21.10 7.12
CA LYS A 395 3.94 19.98 7.31
C LYS A 395 4.14 19.22 6.00
N GLY A 396 5.40 19.08 5.59
CA GLY A 396 5.82 18.33 4.40
C GLY A 396 7.20 17.74 4.59
N GLY A 397 7.64 16.92 3.64
CA GLY A 397 8.99 16.36 3.60
C GLY A 397 9.98 17.34 2.98
N GLY A 398 11.28 17.15 3.31
CA GLY A 398 12.37 17.97 2.79
C GLY A 398 13.07 17.35 1.55
N GLY A 399 14.10 18.05 1.06
CA GLY A 399 14.89 17.63 -0.11
C GLY A 399 14.22 17.96 -1.44
N SER A 400 14.40 17.12 -2.43
CA SER A 400 13.82 17.30 -3.78
C SER A 400 12.28 17.29 -3.81
N SER A 401 11.65 16.87 -2.72
CA SER A 401 10.18 16.89 -2.52
C SER A 401 9.69 18.03 -1.64
N ALA A 402 10.54 19.00 -1.29
CA ALA A 402 10.10 20.20 -0.58
C ALA A 402 9.28 21.09 -1.52
N ILE A 403 8.06 21.43 -1.13
CA ILE A 403 7.14 22.27 -1.93
C ILE A 403 6.82 23.54 -1.17
N ASN A 404 6.87 24.68 -1.88
CA ASN A 404 6.32 25.94 -1.42
C ASN A 404 4.87 26.04 -1.91
N PRO A 405 3.85 25.87 -1.06
CA PRO A 405 2.47 25.76 -1.51
C PRO A 405 1.89 27.10 -2.00
N PHE A 406 0.98 27.06 -2.99
CA PHE A 406 0.21 28.25 -3.39
C PHE A 406 -0.69 28.77 -2.28
N SER A 407 -1.17 27.87 -1.42
CA SER A 407 -2.04 28.19 -0.28
C SER A 407 -1.86 27.12 0.80
N PHE A 408 -2.27 27.42 2.01
CA PHE A 408 -2.33 26.46 3.10
C PHE A 408 -3.63 26.62 3.87
N SER A 409 -4.31 25.51 4.11
CA SER A 409 -5.50 25.42 4.94
C SER A 409 -5.12 24.84 6.30
N SER A 410 -5.05 25.72 7.31
CA SER A 410 -4.68 25.33 8.68
C SER A 410 -5.74 24.42 9.32
N PRO A 411 -5.35 23.27 9.89
CA PRO A 411 -6.26 22.43 10.69
C PRO A 411 -6.97 23.20 11.80
N ARG A 412 -6.24 24.03 12.56
CA ARG A 412 -6.81 24.87 13.62
C ARG A 412 -7.95 25.75 13.11
N ALA A 413 -7.71 26.50 12.04
CA ALA A 413 -8.69 27.42 11.48
C ALA A 413 -9.93 26.68 10.97
N GLU A 414 -9.74 25.57 10.27
CA GLU A 414 -10.85 24.79 9.70
C GLU A 414 -11.66 24.02 10.76
N ILE A 415 -11.01 23.57 11.85
CA ILE A 415 -11.70 23.01 13.01
C ILE A 415 -12.58 24.07 13.66
N ALA A 416 -12.06 25.28 13.88
CA ALA A 416 -12.83 26.39 14.43
C ALA A 416 -14.01 26.76 13.53
N ARG A 417 -13.77 26.92 12.25
CA ARG A 417 -14.81 27.20 11.24
C ARG A 417 -15.90 26.13 11.25
N ARG A 418 -15.53 24.84 11.29
CA ARG A 418 -16.46 23.70 11.24
C ARG A 418 -17.20 23.49 12.56
N ALA A 419 -16.58 23.81 13.68
CA ALA A 419 -17.21 23.76 14.99
C ALA A 419 -18.32 24.83 15.12
N GLY A 420 -18.13 25.99 14.50
CA GLY A 420 -19.08 27.11 14.51
C GLY A 420 -18.94 28.00 15.74
N PRO A 421 -19.63 29.15 15.75
CA PRO A 421 -19.45 30.22 16.76
C PRO A 421 -19.87 29.81 18.19
N GLY A 422 -20.68 28.75 18.33
CA GLY A 422 -21.11 28.23 19.64
C GLY A 422 -20.09 27.36 20.35
N VAL A 423 -18.91 27.11 19.72
CA VAL A 423 -17.87 26.24 20.30
C VAL A 423 -16.58 27.04 20.44
N GLN A 424 -16.10 27.19 21.66
CA GLN A 424 -14.81 27.87 21.93
C GLN A 424 -13.65 26.94 21.50
N VAL A 425 -12.87 27.33 20.50
CA VAL A 425 -11.64 26.61 20.11
C VAL A 425 -10.44 27.32 20.76
N ARG A 426 -9.75 26.62 21.65
CA ARG A 426 -8.54 27.08 22.32
C ARG A 426 -7.32 26.42 21.69
N TYR A 427 -6.30 27.20 21.37
CA TYR A 427 -5.09 26.71 20.74
C TYR A 427 -3.90 26.83 21.69
N ASP A 428 -3.01 25.82 21.62
CA ASP A 428 -1.69 25.85 22.24
C ASP A 428 -0.67 25.17 21.28
N PRO A 429 0.47 25.80 20.98
CA PRO A 429 1.46 25.24 20.07
C PRO A 429 2.15 23.95 20.59
N GLY A 430 2.05 23.67 21.90
CA GLY A 430 2.55 22.45 22.51
C GLY A 430 4.05 22.49 22.89
N ASP A 431 4.70 23.63 22.79
CA ASP A 431 6.09 23.86 23.22
C ASP A 431 6.30 23.77 24.74
N ASP A 432 5.24 23.95 25.52
CA ASP A 432 5.17 23.69 26.94
C ASP A 432 4.05 22.68 27.25
N THR A 433 4.45 21.50 27.69
CA THR A 433 3.53 20.41 27.98
C THR A 433 2.60 20.67 29.15
N GLN A 434 3.01 21.49 30.15
CA GLN A 434 2.17 21.83 31.32
C GLN A 434 1.08 22.83 30.92
N ARG A 435 1.42 23.86 30.15
CA ARG A 435 0.48 24.83 29.59
C ARG A 435 -0.51 24.11 28.65
N ALA A 436 -0.04 23.28 27.75
CA ALA A 436 -0.87 22.48 26.86
C ALA A 436 -1.84 21.55 27.62
N ALA A 437 -1.37 20.89 28.67
CA ALA A 437 -2.19 20.06 29.55
C ALA A 437 -3.27 20.89 30.28
N ALA A 438 -2.95 22.13 30.73
CA ALA A 438 -3.91 23.04 31.34
C ALA A 438 -5.02 23.45 30.35
N VAL A 439 -4.66 23.81 29.11
CA VAL A 439 -5.61 24.12 28.05
C VAL A 439 -6.52 22.89 27.75
N ALA A 440 -5.94 21.70 27.70
CA ALA A 440 -6.69 20.46 27.47
C ALA A 440 -7.67 20.15 28.59
N ARG A 441 -7.26 20.34 29.86
CA ARG A 441 -8.10 20.07 31.05
C ARG A 441 -9.37 20.90 31.05
N GLY A 442 -9.31 22.15 30.58
CA GLY A 442 -10.43 23.07 30.50
C GLY A 442 -11.33 22.90 29.28
N ALA A 443 -11.13 21.87 28.45
CA ALA A 443 -11.90 21.64 27.23
C ALA A 443 -12.76 20.38 27.28
N ASP A 444 -13.90 20.37 26.58
CA ASP A 444 -14.76 19.19 26.45
C ASP A 444 -14.03 18.05 25.70
N VAL A 445 -13.17 18.39 24.75
CA VAL A 445 -12.34 17.43 23.99
C VAL A 445 -10.98 18.07 23.67
N ALA A 446 -9.94 17.24 23.58
CA ALA A 446 -8.61 17.66 23.14
C ALA A 446 -8.25 16.99 21.81
N LEU A 447 -7.74 17.75 20.87
CA LEU A 447 -7.19 17.31 19.59
C LEU A 447 -5.70 17.65 19.62
N VAL A 448 -4.85 16.62 19.70
CA VAL A 448 -3.37 16.79 19.70
C VAL A 448 -2.87 16.44 18.32
N PHE A 449 -2.16 17.38 17.72
CA PHE A 449 -1.47 17.19 16.46
C PHE A 449 -0.01 16.85 16.75
N ALA A 450 0.44 15.72 16.25
CA ALA A 450 1.79 15.21 16.46
C ALA A 450 2.43 14.83 15.14
N ALA A 451 3.71 15.12 14.99
CA ALA A 451 4.43 14.94 13.75
C ALA A 451 5.77 14.22 13.94
N ASP A 452 6.35 13.77 12.84
CA ASP A 452 7.77 13.44 12.74
C ASP A 452 8.43 14.30 11.67
N THR A 453 9.76 14.27 11.62
CA THR A 453 10.54 14.95 10.57
C THR A 453 11.24 13.93 9.71
N ALA A 454 11.07 14.07 8.38
CA ALA A 454 11.71 13.22 7.38
C ALA A 454 12.11 14.04 6.15
N THR A 455 13.27 13.73 5.61
CA THR A 455 13.86 14.47 4.48
C THR A 455 14.73 13.55 3.65
N GLU A 456 14.96 13.94 2.42
CA GLU A 456 16.00 13.38 1.58
C GLU A 456 17.39 13.61 2.21
N GLY A 457 18.29 12.64 2.04
CA GLY A 457 19.67 12.69 2.49
C GLY A 457 19.91 12.24 3.94
N VAL A 458 18.86 12.10 4.76
CA VAL A 458 18.98 11.74 6.18
C VAL A 458 17.93 10.73 6.58
N ASP A 459 18.35 9.60 7.14
CA ASP A 459 17.45 8.63 7.76
C ASP A 459 17.07 9.04 9.19
N LYS A 460 15.89 8.61 9.64
CA LYS A 460 15.44 8.82 11.01
C LYS A 460 16.20 7.92 11.98
N SER A 461 16.59 8.45 13.13
CA SER A 461 17.26 7.69 14.20
C SER A 461 16.29 6.77 14.96
N HIS A 462 15.01 7.14 15.02
CA HIS A 462 13.94 6.43 15.74
C HIS A 462 12.60 6.61 15.07
N LEU A 463 11.59 5.89 15.57
CA LEU A 463 10.20 5.97 15.10
C LEU A 463 9.27 6.64 16.12
N ALA A 464 9.79 7.30 17.15
CA ALA A 464 8.98 8.17 17.99
C ALA A 464 8.53 9.40 17.21
N THR A 465 7.40 10.00 17.57
CA THR A 465 7.07 11.36 17.12
C THR A 465 7.83 12.37 17.96
N ASP A 466 8.00 13.57 17.42
CA ASP A 466 8.63 14.68 18.16
C ASP A 466 7.75 15.14 19.36
N ASP A 467 6.48 14.73 19.39
CA ASP A 467 5.43 15.16 20.31
C ASP A 467 4.92 14.07 21.27
N ASP A 468 5.62 12.94 21.44
CA ASP A 468 5.11 11.82 22.28
C ASP A 468 4.85 12.25 23.74
N ASP A 469 5.72 13.09 24.35
CA ASP A 469 5.55 13.62 25.70
C ASP A 469 4.35 14.56 25.78
N LEU A 470 4.15 15.41 24.76
CA LEU A 470 2.99 16.29 24.66
C LEU A 470 1.69 15.47 24.62
N VAL A 471 1.65 14.42 23.80
CA VAL A 471 0.49 13.51 23.73
C VAL A 471 0.20 12.86 25.07
N GLU A 472 1.24 12.41 25.80
CA GLU A 472 1.08 11.79 27.11
C GLU A 472 0.54 12.78 28.15
N ALA A 473 1.07 14.00 28.22
CA ALA A 473 0.64 15.04 29.13
C ALA A 473 -0.83 15.45 28.89
N VAL A 474 -1.20 15.67 27.62
CA VAL A 474 -2.57 16.03 27.23
C VAL A 474 -3.54 14.86 27.51
N ALA A 475 -3.16 13.62 27.20
CA ALA A 475 -4.00 12.45 27.44
C ALA A 475 -4.24 12.20 28.95
N ALA A 476 -3.27 12.55 29.81
CA ALA A 476 -3.43 12.50 31.25
C ALA A 476 -4.37 13.60 31.77
N ALA A 477 -4.33 14.80 31.16
CA ALA A 477 -5.15 15.95 31.55
C ALA A 477 -6.59 15.85 31.05
N ASN A 478 -6.83 15.27 29.86
CA ASN A 478 -8.15 15.11 29.27
C ASN A 478 -8.36 13.69 28.71
N PRO A 479 -9.21 12.84 29.31
CA PRO A 479 -9.45 11.49 28.82
C PRO A 479 -10.17 11.45 27.46
N ARG A 480 -10.74 12.57 26.99
CA ARG A 480 -11.38 12.71 25.69
C ARG A 480 -10.40 13.28 24.65
N THR A 481 -9.22 12.68 24.57
CA THR A 481 -8.17 13.05 23.63
C THR A 481 -8.24 12.24 22.33
N THR A 482 -8.13 12.95 21.21
CA THR A 482 -7.84 12.42 19.87
C THR A 482 -6.46 12.91 19.43
N VAL A 483 -5.62 12.00 18.93
CA VAL A 483 -4.35 12.35 18.30
C VAL A 483 -4.54 12.33 16.78
N VAL A 484 -4.08 13.38 16.12
CA VAL A 484 -3.92 13.48 14.67
C VAL A 484 -2.42 13.43 14.39
N LEU A 485 -2.00 12.41 13.67
CA LEU A 485 -0.61 12.20 13.28
C LEU A 485 -0.38 12.78 11.89
N GLU A 486 0.61 13.65 11.76
CA GLU A 486 1.10 14.17 10.47
C GLU A 486 2.51 13.65 10.23
N THR A 487 2.61 12.36 9.76
CA THR A 487 3.88 11.65 9.72
C THR A 487 4.29 11.17 8.32
N ALA A 488 5.59 11.07 8.10
CA ALA A 488 6.19 10.57 6.86
C ALA A 488 5.90 9.10 6.58
N GLY A 489 5.59 8.35 7.63
CA GLY A 489 5.43 6.90 7.56
C GLY A 489 5.04 6.31 8.91
N PRO A 490 5.22 5.00 9.10
CA PRO A 490 4.91 4.35 10.38
C PRO A 490 5.74 4.92 11.53
N VAL A 491 5.06 5.23 12.64
CA VAL A 491 5.66 5.64 13.91
C VAL A 491 5.23 4.72 15.05
N LEU A 492 5.96 4.77 16.14
CA LEU A 492 5.55 4.16 17.40
C LEU A 492 4.40 4.98 18.00
N THR A 493 3.53 4.31 18.72
CA THR A 493 2.40 4.96 19.40
C THR A 493 2.28 4.39 20.82
N PRO A 494 3.25 4.68 21.72
CA PRO A 494 3.29 4.09 23.06
C PRO A 494 2.03 4.44 23.86
N TRP A 495 1.57 5.66 23.75
CA TRP A 495 0.38 6.23 24.37
C TRP A 495 -0.97 5.75 23.78
N ARG A 496 -0.99 4.94 22.71
CA ARG A 496 -2.21 4.54 21.97
C ARG A 496 -3.34 3.96 22.82
N THR A 497 -3.06 3.42 24.00
CA THR A 497 -4.11 2.89 24.87
C THR A 497 -4.74 3.92 25.79
N ARG A 498 -4.10 5.07 25.99
CA ARG A 498 -4.53 6.18 26.84
C ARG A 498 -5.51 7.11 26.12
N VAL A 499 -5.43 7.25 24.79
CA VAL A 499 -6.25 8.16 23.99
C VAL A 499 -7.50 7.48 23.43
N ASN A 500 -8.55 8.26 23.13
CA ASN A 500 -9.83 7.75 22.64
C ASN A 500 -9.86 7.50 21.13
N ALA A 501 -9.21 8.34 20.34
CA ALA A 501 -9.08 8.14 18.90
C ALA A 501 -7.67 8.49 18.43
N ILE A 502 -7.29 7.91 17.30
CA ILE A 502 -6.03 8.18 16.60
C ILE A 502 -6.34 8.22 15.12
N VAL A 503 -5.95 9.29 14.48
CA VAL A 503 -6.07 9.54 13.04
C VAL A 503 -4.68 9.71 12.48
N GLU A 504 -4.37 9.04 11.38
CA GLU A 504 -3.15 9.23 10.62
C GLU A 504 -3.47 10.04 9.36
N ALA A 505 -2.92 11.21 9.25
CA ALA A 505 -3.10 12.16 8.16
C ALA A 505 -1.85 12.29 7.27
N TRP A 506 -0.76 11.57 7.58
CA TRP A 506 0.50 11.59 6.83
C TRP A 506 1.07 13.02 6.72
N TYR A 507 1.82 13.36 5.67
CA TYR A 507 2.08 14.73 5.28
C TYR A 507 0.93 15.20 4.37
N PRO A 508 0.02 16.05 4.87
CA PRO A 508 -1.33 16.18 4.32
C PRO A 508 -1.47 17.17 3.15
N GLY A 509 -0.36 17.83 2.77
CA GLY A 509 -0.38 18.81 1.69
C GLY A 509 -1.12 20.13 2.04
N GLN A 510 -1.32 20.97 1.02
CA GLN A 510 -1.87 22.32 1.24
C GLN A 510 -3.34 22.34 1.72
N ALA A 511 -4.11 21.30 1.47
CA ALA A 511 -5.52 21.22 1.84
C ALA A 511 -5.78 20.56 3.21
N ALA A 512 -4.74 20.40 4.04
CA ALA A 512 -4.71 19.69 5.32
C ALA A 512 -5.94 19.97 6.19
N GLY A 513 -6.12 21.22 6.56
CA GLY A 513 -7.19 21.60 7.51
C GLY A 513 -8.59 21.29 7.02
N ARG A 514 -8.89 21.58 5.75
CA ARG A 514 -10.19 21.27 5.17
C ARG A 514 -10.48 19.78 5.16
N ALA A 515 -9.51 18.94 4.82
CA ALA A 515 -9.68 17.50 4.80
C ALA A 515 -9.80 16.91 6.21
N ILE A 516 -8.87 17.27 7.10
CA ILE A 516 -8.84 16.79 8.49
C ILE A 516 -10.12 17.18 9.24
N ALA A 517 -10.56 18.44 9.17
CA ALA A 517 -11.78 18.90 9.84
C ALA A 517 -13.01 18.12 9.36
N ARG A 518 -13.17 17.91 8.03
CA ARG A 518 -14.28 17.14 7.46
C ARG A 518 -14.31 15.69 7.96
N VAL A 519 -13.15 15.08 8.12
CA VAL A 519 -13.05 13.72 8.70
C VAL A 519 -13.38 13.76 10.18
N LEU A 520 -12.80 14.66 10.98
CA LEU A 520 -13.03 14.73 12.43
C LEU A 520 -14.52 14.94 12.77
N PHE A 521 -15.22 15.76 12.02
CA PHE A 521 -16.66 16.02 12.23
C PHE A 521 -17.59 15.05 11.47
N GLY A 522 -17.04 14.17 10.64
CA GLY A 522 -17.77 13.10 9.95
C GLY A 522 -18.57 13.56 8.74
N ASP A 523 -18.19 14.67 8.12
CA ASP A 523 -18.69 15.09 6.80
C ASP A 523 -18.17 14.12 5.73
N THR A 524 -16.95 13.57 5.94
CA THR A 524 -16.35 12.51 5.15
C THR A 524 -16.01 11.31 6.04
N ASP A 525 -16.26 10.10 5.55
CA ASP A 525 -15.85 8.86 6.24
C ASP A 525 -14.35 8.64 6.05
N PRO A 526 -13.55 8.31 7.09
CA PRO A 526 -12.14 8.00 6.95
C PRO A 526 -11.95 6.76 6.05
N GLY A 527 -11.59 7.03 4.79
CA GLY A 527 -11.53 6.02 3.74
C GLY A 527 -10.19 5.30 3.62
N GLY A 528 -9.16 5.82 4.28
CA GLY A 528 -7.79 5.35 4.18
C GLY A 528 -7.53 3.97 4.81
N ARG A 529 -6.50 3.31 4.32
CA ARG A 529 -5.98 2.03 4.84
C ARG A 529 -4.46 2.10 4.83
N LEU A 530 -3.82 1.63 5.90
CA LEU A 530 -2.36 1.69 6.03
C LEU A 530 -1.64 1.01 4.86
N PRO A 531 -0.80 1.71 4.10
CA PRO A 531 0.06 1.14 3.06
C PRO A 531 1.35 0.54 3.63
N ALA A 532 1.56 0.69 4.95
CA ALA A 532 2.69 0.14 5.70
C ALA A 532 2.24 -0.33 7.08
N THR A 533 3.02 -1.23 7.67
CA THR A 533 2.77 -1.79 9.01
C THR A 533 3.34 -0.87 10.07
N PHE A 534 2.51 -0.43 11.02
CA PHE A 534 2.97 0.31 12.22
C PHE A 534 3.51 -0.67 13.26
N PRO A 535 4.78 -0.60 13.61
CA PRO A 535 5.37 -1.48 14.62
C PRO A 535 4.83 -1.18 16.01
N ARG A 536 4.90 -2.15 16.90
CA ARG A 536 4.57 -1.94 18.31
C ARG A 536 5.78 -1.40 19.08
N ARG A 537 6.97 -1.76 18.64
CA ARG A 537 8.27 -1.39 19.20
C ARG A 537 9.32 -1.55 18.11
N MET A 538 10.46 -0.92 18.31
CA MET A 538 11.56 -0.90 17.32
C MET A 538 12.06 -2.30 16.95
N GLU A 539 12.18 -3.20 17.93
CA GLU A 539 12.71 -4.57 17.71
C GLU A 539 11.81 -5.44 16.83
N ASP A 540 10.56 -5.02 16.58
CA ASP A 540 9.65 -5.72 15.67
C ASP A 540 9.92 -5.37 14.19
N VAL A 541 10.73 -4.34 13.90
CA VAL A 541 11.09 -3.91 12.53
C VAL A 541 12.17 -4.87 11.98
N PRO A 542 12.02 -5.38 10.75
CA PRO A 542 12.93 -6.41 10.21
C PRO A 542 14.40 -5.99 10.10
N THR A 543 14.67 -4.70 10.04
CA THR A 543 16.01 -4.12 9.87
C THR A 543 16.66 -3.68 11.17
N THR A 544 15.97 -3.74 12.31
CA THR A 544 16.48 -3.27 13.60
C THR A 544 17.29 -4.35 14.32
N GLY A 545 18.37 -3.94 14.98
CA GLY A 545 19.24 -4.82 15.79
C GLY A 545 20.23 -5.65 14.98
N ASP A 546 20.37 -5.39 13.69
CA ASP A 546 21.35 -6.00 12.80
C ASP A 546 22.00 -4.92 11.93
N SER A 547 23.21 -4.49 12.32
CA SER A 547 23.94 -3.41 11.65
C SER A 547 24.29 -3.74 10.19
N GLU A 548 24.46 -5.00 9.83
CA GLU A 548 24.66 -5.40 8.43
C GLU A 548 23.36 -5.29 7.60
N ALA A 549 22.20 -5.45 8.26
CA ALA A 549 20.92 -5.27 7.58
C ALA A 549 20.52 -3.80 7.47
N TYR A 550 20.90 -2.96 8.46
CA TYR A 550 20.67 -1.51 8.48
C TYR A 550 21.39 -0.86 9.66
N PRO A 551 22.07 0.28 9.47
CA PRO A 551 22.23 1.00 8.21
C PRO A 551 23.32 0.41 7.29
N GLY A 552 24.13 -0.55 7.73
CA GLY A 552 25.33 -1.00 7.06
C GLY A 552 26.46 0.04 7.20
N VAL A 553 27.59 -0.22 6.57
CA VAL A 553 28.69 0.77 6.44
C VAL A 553 28.87 1.06 4.95
N THR A 554 29.58 0.19 4.25
CA THR A 554 29.73 0.23 2.78
C THR A 554 28.84 -0.79 2.08
N GLU A 555 28.22 -1.69 2.84
CA GLU A 555 27.36 -2.76 2.35
C GLU A 555 26.12 -2.89 3.25
N VAL A 556 24.97 -3.12 2.65
CA VAL A 556 23.72 -3.39 3.34
C VAL A 556 23.11 -4.69 2.84
N LYS A 557 22.91 -5.66 3.74
CA LYS A 557 22.43 -6.99 3.40
C LYS A 557 20.91 -7.09 3.58
N HIS A 558 20.19 -7.36 2.50
CA HIS A 558 18.73 -7.57 2.54
C HIS A 558 18.41 -9.00 3.00
N LYS A 559 18.77 -9.32 4.27
CA LYS A 559 18.66 -10.67 4.87
C LYS A 559 17.24 -11.16 4.99
N GLU A 560 16.27 -10.26 5.08
CA GLU A 560 14.84 -10.58 5.14
C GLU A 560 14.32 -11.16 3.82
N GLY A 561 15.01 -10.94 2.71
CA GLY A 561 14.60 -11.43 1.38
C GLY A 561 13.20 -10.94 1.00
N VAL A 562 12.29 -11.84 0.64
CA VAL A 562 10.90 -11.49 0.27
C VAL A 562 10.00 -11.15 1.46
N PHE A 563 10.52 -11.18 2.69
CA PHE A 563 9.74 -10.96 3.90
C PHE A 563 9.79 -9.49 4.37
N VAL A 564 9.58 -8.55 3.47
CA VAL A 564 9.49 -7.12 3.73
C VAL A 564 8.11 -6.77 4.30
N GLY A 565 8.05 -5.78 5.22
CA GLY A 565 6.82 -5.24 5.78
C GLY A 565 5.95 -6.30 6.47
N TYR A 566 4.62 -6.28 6.26
CA TYR A 566 3.68 -7.22 6.89
C TYR A 566 4.01 -8.71 6.65
N ARG A 567 4.80 -9.03 5.60
CA ARG A 567 5.25 -10.40 5.32
C ARG A 567 6.20 -10.89 6.40
N HIS A 568 7.05 -10.01 6.94
CA HIS A 568 7.92 -10.28 8.09
C HIS A 568 7.09 -10.56 9.35
N TYR A 569 6.15 -9.67 9.69
CA TYR A 569 5.29 -9.83 10.86
C TYR A 569 4.47 -11.12 10.78
N ASP A 570 3.99 -11.48 9.59
CA ASP A 570 3.26 -12.72 9.36
C ASP A 570 4.14 -13.96 9.52
N GLN A 571 5.38 -13.93 9.00
CA GLN A 571 6.35 -15.02 9.09
C GLN A 571 6.80 -15.27 10.53
N ARG A 572 7.12 -14.20 11.26
CA ARG A 572 7.60 -14.27 12.64
C ARG A 572 6.47 -14.42 13.66
N GLY A 573 5.22 -14.25 13.24
CA GLY A 573 4.06 -14.29 14.14
C GLY A 573 3.99 -13.10 15.11
N LEU A 574 4.64 -11.98 14.75
CA LEU A 574 4.63 -10.73 15.53
C LEU A 574 3.28 -10.02 15.39
N GLU A 575 2.83 -9.36 16.45
CA GLU A 575 1.58 -8.58 16.44
C GLU A 575 1.93 -7.09 16.37
N PRO A 576 1.71 -6.41 15.23
CA PRO A 576 2.01 -4.99 15.10
C PRO A 576 1.06 -4.12 15.93
N ALA A 577 1.38 -2.83 16.09
CA ALA A 577 0.43 -1.85 16.64
C ALA A 577 -0.77 -1.73 15.70
N TYR A 578 -0.53 -1.51 14.41
CA TYR A 578 -1.54 -1.52 13.35
C TYR A 578 -0.99 -2.25 12.11
N PRO A 579 -1.72 -3.25 11.60
CA PRO A 579 -1.23 -4.06 10.48
C PRO A 579 -1.46 -3.36 9.13
N PHE A 580 -0.67 -3.70 8.13
CA PHE A 580 -0.90 -3.32 6.73
C PHE A 580 -2.37 -3.51 6.31
N GLY A 581 -2.92 -2.52 5.64
CA GLY A 581 -4.31 -2.49 5.19
C GLY A 581 -5.32 -2.12 6.29
N HIS A 582 -4.88 -1.84 7.53
CA HIS A 582 -5.77 -1.43 8.63
C HIS A 582 -6.33 -0.03 8.40
N GLY A 583 -7.56 0.16 8.81
CA GLY A 583 -8.28 1.43 8.89
C GLY A 583 -9.70 1.18 9.32
N LEU A 584 -10.22 2.03 10.19
CA LEU A 584 -11.59 2.01 10.66
C LEU A 584 -12.46 2.92 9.76
N SER A 585 -13.75 2.90 9.99
CA SER A 585 -14.76 3.73 9.33
C SER A 585 -15.82 4.08 10.37
N TYR A 586 -16.56 5.14 10.19
CA TYR A 586 -17.71 5.51 11.02
C TYR A 586 -18.92 4.59 10.84
N THR A 587 -18.79 3.59 9.97
CA THR A 587 -19.77 2.54 9.78
C THR A 587 -19.17 1.14 9.91
N THR A 588 -19.93 0.10 9.62
CA THR A 588 -19.46 -1.29 9.74
C THR A 588 -19.70 -2.07 8.46
N PHE A 589 -18.75 -2.94 8.10
CA PHE A 589 -18.84 -3.74 6.89
C PHE A 589 -18.82 -5.24 7.20
N SER A 590 -19.55 -6.01 6.39
CA SER A 590 -19.57 -7.46 6.45
C SER A 590 -19.27 -8.08 5.09
N TYR A 591 -18.52 -9.19 5.11
CA TYR A 591 -18.05 -9.90 3.92
C TYR A 591 -18.73 -11.25 3.81
N ARG A 592 -19.19 -11.62 2.60
CA ARG A 592 -19.88 -12.91 2.33
C ARG A 592 -19.51 -13.46 0.96
N GLY A 593 -19.80 -14.74 0.76
CA GLY A 593 -19.90 -15.35 -0.56
C GLY A 593 -18.62 -15.28 -1.39
N LEU A 594 -17.46 -15.59 -0.79
CA LEU A 594 -16.20 -15.76 -1.51
C LEU A 594 -16.41 -16.87 -2.56
N ARG A 595 -16.17 -16.52 -3.83
CA ARG A 595 -16.20 -17.44 -4.96
C ARG A 595 -14.82 -17.40 -5.63
N ILE A 596 -14.29 -18.56 -5.93
CA ILE A 596 -13.02 -18.74 -6.64
C ILE A 596 -13.34 -19.60 -7.84
N ARG A 597 -13.08 -19.10 -9.03
CA ARG A 597 -13.25 -19.80 -10.30
C ARG A 597 -11.89 -19.88 -10.98
N LYS A 598 -11.41 -21.08 -11.24
CA LYS A 598 -10.20 -21.30 -12.05
C LYS A 598 -10.51 -20.87 -13.49
N GLY A 599 -9.60 -20.10 -14.08
CA GLY A 599 -9.63 -19.71 -15.50
C GLY A 599 -8.82 -20.65 -16.36
N ARG A 600 -8.59 -20.28 -17.61
CA ARG A 600 -7.68 -20.98 -18.52
C ARG A 600 -6.25 -20.83 -18.03
N GLY A 601 -5.41 -21.84 -18.24
CA GLY A 601 -4.02 -21.84 -17.76
C GLY A 601 -3.92 -21.71 -16.24
N ASN A 602 -3.01 -20.87 -15.79
CA ASN A 602 -2.72 -20.59 -14.38
C ASN A 602 -3.41 -19.29 -13.89
N THR A 603 -4.65 -19.05 -14.29
CA THR A 603 -5.42 -17.85 -13.90
C THR A 603 -6.58 -18.20 -13.00
N ALA A 604 -7.11 -17.20 -12.25
CA ALA A 604 -8.34 -17.37 -11.50
C ALA A 604 -9.12 -16.05 -11.35
N ALA A 605 -10.44 -16.16 -11.29
CA ALA A 605 -11.32 -15.07 -10.91
C ALA A 605 -11.81 -15.29 -9.48
N VAL A 606 -11.66 -14.26 -8.64
CA VAL A 606 -12.12 -14.27 -7.26
C VAL A 606 -13.16 -13.19 -7.08
N SER A 607 -14.24 -13.46 -6.37
CA SER A 607 -15.24 -12.43 -6.06
C SER A 607 -15.76 -12.57 -4.63
N VAL A 608 -16.11 -11.43 -4.04
CA VAL A 608 -16.63 -11.31 -2.68
C VAL A 608 -17.74 -10.28 -2.63
N GLU A 609 -18.74 -10.47 -1.79
CA GLU A 609 -19.79 -9.49 -1.51
C GLU A 609 -19.45 -8.74 -0.22
N VAL A 610 -19.45 -7.40 -0.30
CA VAL A 610 -19.31 -6.48 0.82
C VAL A 610 -20.64 -5.78 1.06
N ARG A 611 -21.05 -5.63 2.32
CA ARG A 611 -22.27 -4.94 2.74
C ARG A 611 -21.96 -3.95 3.84
N ASN A 612 -22.44 -2.72 3.71
CA ASN A 612 -22.50 -1.78 4.82
C ASN A 612 -23.63 -2.20 5.78
N GLY A 613 -23.28 -2.50 7.01
CA GLY A 613 -24.20 -2.94 8.07
C GLY A 613 -24.53 -1.87 9.10
N GLY A 614 -23.97 -0.66 8.97
CA GLY A 614 -24.20 0.46 9.89
C GLY A 614 -25.21 1.47 9.36
N ARG A 615 -25.21 2.67 9.96
CA ARG A 615 -26.22 3.71 9.75
C ARG A 615 -25.73 4.89 8.88
N ARG A 616 -24.41 4.96 8.58
CA ARG A 616 -23.79 6.03 7.77
C ARG A 616 -23.30 5.45 6.45
N THR A 617 -23.27 6.27 5.42
CA THR A 617 -22.47 5.99 4.22
C THR A 617 -21.02 5.89 4.64
N GLY A 618 -20.25 4.97 4.04
CA GLY A 618 -18.84 4.83 4.38
C GLY A 618 -18.07 4.05 3.33
N THR A 619 -16.76 4.13 3.45
CA THR A 619 -15.79 3.58 2.51
C THR A 619 -15.09 2.35 3.06
N GLU A 620 -15.05 1.30 2.25
CA GLU A 620 -14.34 0.06 2.57
C GLU A 620 -13.38 -0.32 1.44
N VAL A 621 -12.18 -0.76 1.80
CA VAL A 621 -11.24 -1.36 0.84
C VAL A 621 -11.26 -2.89 1.01
N ALA A 622 -11.86 -3.57 0.06
CA ALA A 622 -11.85 -5.03 0.02
C ALA A 622 -10.50 -5.50 -0.51
N GLN A 623 -9.72 -6.16 0.33
CA GLN A 623 -8.36 -6.62 0.06
C GLN A 623 -8.35 -8.13 -0.19
N LEU A 624 -7.63 -8.54 -1.23
CA LEU A 624 -7.42 -9.94 -1.61
C LEU A 624 -5.96 -10.31 -1.41
N TYR A 625 -5.73 -11.29 -0.55
CA TYR A 625 -4.41 -11.86 -0.29
C TYR A 625 -4.33 -13.28 -0.81
N VAL A 626 -3.15 -13.65 -1.34
CA VAL A 626 -2.84 -15.01 -1.77
C VAL A 626 -1.58 -15.49 -1.05
N GLY A 627 -1.67 -16.66 -0.44
CA GLY A 627 -0.51 -17.38 0.07
C GLY A 627 -0.18 -18.52 -0.87
N LEU A 628 0.99 -18.48 -1.48
CA LEU A 628 1.47 -19.51 -2.37
C LEU A 628 1.78 -20.80 -1.59
N PRO A 629 1.64 -21.99 -2.19
CA PRO A 629 2.16 -23.20 -1.60
C PRO A 629 3.69 -23.17 -1.60
N ASP A 630 4.30 -23.84 -0.62
CA ASP A 630 5.73 -24.04 -0.58
C ASP A 630 6.13 -24.98 -1.73
N PRO A 631 7.02 -24.55 -2.65
CA PRO A 631 7.41 -25.37 -3.78
C PRO A 631 8.45 -26.45 -3.42
N GLY A 632 8.89 -26.51 -2.15
CA GLY A 632 9.97 -27.39 -1.71
C GLY A 632 11.37 -26.79 -1.88
N ALA A 633 12.42 -27.59 -1.74
CA ALA A 633 13.83 -27.22 -1.92
C ALA A 633 14.27 -25.97 -1.09
N GLY A 634 13.73 -25.78 0.12
CA GLY A 634 14.08 -24.67 1.00
C GLY A 634 13.48 -23.32 0.63
N ILE A 635 12.69 -23.23 -0.47
CA ILE A 635 12.07 -21.98 -0.92
C ILE A 635 10.86 -21.65 -0.05
N ARG A 636 11.05 -20.77 0.94
CA ARG A 636 9.97 -20.32 1.84
C ARG A 636 9.11 -19.25 1.17
N GLN A 637 7.78 -19.39 1.30
CA GLN A 637 6.81 -18.43 0.76
C GLN A 637 6.24 -17.54 1.87
N PRO A 638 6.02 -16.24 1.60
CA PRO A 638 5.28 -15.41 2.53
C PRO A 638 3.91 -16.04 2.85
N PRO A 639 3.46 -15.99 4.12
CA PRO A 639 2.16 -16.54 4.50
C PRO A 639 1.02 -15.98 3.66
N ARG A 640 1.15 -14.77 3.18
CA ARG A 640 0.27 -14.10 2.22
C ARG A 640 0.97 -12.92 1.55
N ALA A 641 0.51 -12.55 0.35
CA ALA A 641 0.83 -11.32 -0.34
C ALA A 641 -0.44 -10.69 -0.89
N LEU A 642 -0.56 -9.36 -0.87
CA LEU A 642 -1.66 -8.64 -1.49
C LEU A 642 -1.61 -8.89 -3.01
N LYS A 643 -2.76 -9.27 -3.58
CA LYS A 643 -2.91 -9.52 -5.03
C LYS A 643 -4.16 -8.86 -5.59
N GLY A 644 -4.80 -7.99 -4.80
CA GLY A 644 -5.94 -7.21 -5.25
C GLY A 644 -6.54 -6.33 -4.16
N ALA A 645 -6.97 -5.15 -4.52
CA ALA A 645 -7.75 -4.26 -3.68
C ALA A 645 -8.89 -3.62 -4.49
N ARG A 646 -10.01 -3.33 -3.84
CA ARG A 646 -11.14 -2.60 -4.43
C ARG A 646 -11.76 -1.69 -3.40
N LYS A 647 -11.72 -0.38 -3.67
CA LYS A 647 -12.36 0.66 -2.87
C LYS A 647 -13.86 0.73 -3.19
N LEU A 648 -14.68 0.90 -2.17
CA LEU A 648 -16.14 0.86 -2.27
C LEU A 648 -16.75 1.89 -1.32
N THR A 649 -17.52 2.83 -1.83
CA THR A 649 -18.39 3.66 -1.01
C THR A 649 -19.79 3.07 -1.03
N LEU A 650 -20.36 2.76 0.14
CA LEU A 650 -21.65 2.07 0.29
C LEU A 650 -22.57 2.83 1.23
N ARG A 651 -23.80 3.06 0.82
CA ARG A 651 -24.89 3.59 1.65
C ARG A 651 -25.31 2.57 2.73
N PRO A 652 -25.98 2.97 3.81
CA PRO A 652 -26.55 2.05 4.81
C PRO A 652 -27.34 0.90 4.17
N GLY A 653 -27.05 -0.33 4.58
CA GLY A 653 -27.69 -1.52 4.03
C GLY A 653 -27.23 -1.98 2.65
N GLN A 654 -26.58 -1.11 1.86
CA GLN A 654 -26.12 -1.40 0.51
C GLN A 654 -25.08 -2.53 0.50
N ARG A 655 -25.14 -3.34 -0.55
CA ARG A 655 -24.20 -4.43 -0.82
C ARG A 655 -23.69 -4.35 -2.25
N ARG A 656 -22.41 -4.69 -2.43
CA ARG A 656 -21.77 -4.77 -3.75
C ARG A 656 -20.90 -6.00 -3.84
N ARG A 657 -20.94 -6.67 -4.98
CA ARG A 657 -20.01 -7.76 -5.30
C ARG A 657 -18.85 -7.20 -6.08
N VAL A 658 -17.64 -7.47 -5.60
CA VAL A 658 -16.40 -7.04 -6.27
C VAL A 658 -15.65 -8.26 -6.77
N GLY A 659 -14.98 -8.09 -7.91
CA GLY A 659 -14.17 -9.08 -8.58
C GLY A 659 -12.69 -8.73 -8.54
N PHE A 660 -11.86 -9.78 -8.52
CA PHE A 660 -10.41 -9.73 -8.65
C PHE A 660 -9.98 -10.76 -9.68
N ARG A 661 -9.04 -10.39 -10.52
CA ARG A 661 -8.38 -11.28 -11.46
C ARG A 661 -7.01 -11.65 -10.89
N LEU A 662 -6.72 -12.92 -10.84
CA LEU A 662 -5.40 -13.46 -10.56
C LEU A 662 -4.88 -14.01 -11.89
N ASP A 663 -3.90 -13.36 -12.43
CA ASP A 663 -3.13 -13.81 -13.59
C ASP A 663 -2.05 -14.80 -13.16
N GLU A 664 -1.28 -15.27 -14.09
CA GLU A 664 -0.19 -16.21 -13.82
C GLU A 664 0.89 -15.62 -12.94
N ARG A 665 1.20 -14.32 -13.14
CA ARG A 665 2.18 -13.60 -12.34
C ARG A 665 1.75 -13.49 -10.86
N ALA A 666 0.47 -13.29 -10.56
CA ALA A 666 -0.06 -13.26 -9.21
C ALA A 666 0.10 -14.61 -8.47
N LEU A 667 0.24 -15.72 -9.22
CA LEU A 667 0.40 -17.07 -8.70
C LEU A 667 1.84 -17.60 -8.81
N SER A 668 2.78 -16.79 -9.28
CA SER A 668 4.17 -17.15 -9.52
C SER A 668 5.10 -16.65 -8.40
N TYR A 669 6.26 -17.28 -8.34
CA TYR A 669 7.44 -16.83 -7.59
C TYR A 669 8.66 -16.88 -8.51
N TRP A 670 9.70 -16.10 -8.22
CA TRP A 670 10.96 -16.16 -8.96
C TRP A 670 11.79 -17.35 -8.50
N HIS A 671 12.16 -18.20 -9.45
CA HIS A 671 13.03 -19.35 -9.19
C HIS A 671 14.46 -18.99 -9.59
N GLU A 672 15.33 -18.76 -8.59
CA GLU A 672 16.70 -18.26 -8.79
C GLU A 672 17.54 -19.17 -9.70
N GLY A 673 17.60 -20.47 -9.42
CA GLY A 673 18.41 -21.40 -10.21
C GLY A 673 17.96 -21.57 -11.67
N ALA A 674 16.69 -21.31 -11.96
CA ALA A 674 16.19 -21.36 -13.35
C ALA A 674 16.04 -19.96 -13.98
N ARG A 675 16.33 -18.90 -13.23
CA ARG A 675 16.19 -17.48 -13.64
C ARG A 675 14.87 -17.17 -14.37
N GLN A 676 13.75 -17.67 -13.81
CA GLN A 676 12.43 -17.50 -14.42
C GLN A 676 11.29 -17.52 -13.40
N TRP A 677 10.15 -16.97 -13.78
CA TRP A 677 8.92 -17.04 -13.01
C TRP A 677 8.32 -18.45 -13.09
N ARG A 678 7.96 -19.02 -11.95
CA ARG A 678 7.33 -20.34 -11.86
C ARG A 678 6.07 -20.32 -11.02
N VAL A 679 5.04 -21.00 -11.51
CA VAL A 679 3.81 -21.26 -10.76
C VAL A 679 3.99 -22.51 -9.92
N ALA A 680 3.93 -22.39 -8.60
CA ALA A 680 4.04 -23.51 -7.71
C ALA A 680 2.85 -24.45 -7.83
N THR A 681 3.10 -25.76 -7.90
CA THR A 681 2.06 -26.78 -7.85
C THR A 681 1.54 -26.91 -6.41
N GLY A 682 0.23 -26.82 -6.18
CA GLY A 682 -0.31 -27.01 -4.84
C GLY A 682 -1.58 -26.23 -4.52
N CYS A 683 -1.74 -25.95 -3.23
CA CYS A 683 -2.95 -25.37 -2.65
C CYS A 683 -2.70 -23.92 -2.22
N TYR A 684 -3.09 -22.98 -3.04
CA TYR A 684 -2.99 -21.57 -2.76
C TYR A 684 -4.07 -21.13 -1.75
N ARG A 685 -3.67 -20.42 -0.73
CA ARG A 685 -4.62 -19.80 0.21
C ARG A 685 -5.13 -18.50 -0.40
N VAL A 686 -6.43 -18.38 -0.54
CA VAL A 686 -7.09 -17.17 -1.04
C VAL A 686 -7.87 -16.56 0.12
N GLU A 687 -7.52 -15.36 0.51
CA GLU A 687 -8.03 -14.69 1.71
C GLU A 687 -8.56 -13.31 1.32
N ALA A 688 -9.82 -13.02 1.69
CA ALA A 688 -10.41 -11.70 1.52
C ALA A 688 -10.69 -11.07 2.89
N GLY A 689 -10.31 -9.82 3.07
CA GLY A 689 -10.40 -9.14 4.35
C GLY A 689 -10.31 -7.62 4.25
N ARG A 690 -10.19 -6.99 5.42
CA ARG A 690 -10.05 -5.53 5.59
C ARG A 690 -8.59 -5.11 5.80
N SER A 691 -7.74 -6.06 6.18
CA SER A 691 -6.30 -5.85 6.38
C SER A 691 -5.59 -7.21 6.32
N SER A 692 -4.28 -7.22 6.35
CA SER A 692 -3.45 -8.43 6.45
C SER A 692 -3.80 -9.30 7.68
N ARG A 693 -4.36 -8.72 8.73
CA ARG A 693 -4.76 -9.40 9.98
C ARG A 693 -6.27 -9.55 10.17
N ASP A 694 -7.10 -8.75 9.52
CA ASP A 694 -8.56 -8.85 9.60
C ASP A 694 -9.13 -9.60 8.39
N ILE A 695 -8.76 -10.88 8.27
CA ILE A 695 -9.26 -11.77 7.22
C ILE A 695 -10.66 -12.25 7.53
N ARG A 696 -11.61 -11.93 6.66
CA ARG A 696 -13.04 -12.22 6.81
C ARG A 696 -13.46 -13.51 6.14
N LEU A 697 -12.87 -13.84 4.99
CA LEU A 697 -13.19 -15.03 4.23
C LEU A 697 -11.91 -15.74 3.80
N ARG A 698 -11.95 -17.06 3.75
CA ARG A 698 -10.85 -17.92 3.32
C ARG A 698 -11.33 -18.96 2.33
N GLY A 699 -10.56 -19.16 1.28
CA GLY A 699 -10.75 -20.19 0.26
C GLY A 699 -9.42 -20.86 -0.13
N VAL A 700 -9.50 -21.78 -1.03
CA VAL A 700 -8.33 -22.47 -1.60
C VAL A 700 -8.50 -22.52 -3.12
N LEU A 701 -7.47 -22.12 -3.84
CA LEU A 701 -7.31 -22.35 -5.27
C LEU A 701 -6.36 -23.53 -5.47
N SER A 702 -6.79 -24.51 -6.23
CA SER A 702 -5.96 -25.68 -6.58
C SER A 702 -5.28 -25.45 -7.92
N VAL A 703 -3.95 -25.51 -7.94
CA VAL A 703 -3.15 -25.42 -9.17
C VAL A 703 -2.38 -26.73 -9.34
N ARG A 704 -2.67 -27.47 -10.38
CA ARG A 704 -2.06 -28.79 -10.68
C ARG A 704 -2.03 -29.74 -9.46
N ALA A 705 -3.03 -29.63 -8.55
CA ALA A 705 -3.11 -30.39 -7.30
C ALA A 705 -4.55 -30.60 -6.86
N THR A 706 -4.81 -31.66 -6.10
CA THR A 706 -6.08 -31.89 -5.41
C THR A 706 -6.01 -31.33 -3.99
N CYS A 707 -6.69 -30.23 -3.74
CA CYS A 707 -6.66 -29.55 -2.45
C CYS A 707 -7.84 -29.92 -1.55
N PRO A 708 -7.59 -30.18 -0.25
CA PRO A 708 -8.67 -30.34 0.70
C PRO A 708 -9.41 -29.01 0.85
N ALA A 709 -10.73 -29.05 0.73
CA ALA A 709 -11.55 -27.84 0.94
C ALA A 709 -11.29 -27.24 2.33
N PRO A 710 -11.30 -25.90 2.48
CA PRO A 710 -11.03 -25.21 3.76
C PRO A 710 -11.93 -25.71 4.87
N ARG A 711 -11.37 -26.00 6.05
CA ARG A 711 -12.15 -26.45 7.20
C ARG A 711 -13.03 -25.30 7.70
N ALA A 712 -14.35 -25.46 7.58
CA ALA A 712 -15.29 -24.48 8.14
C ALA A 712 -15.28 -24.56 9.67
N CYS A 713 -14.87 -23.45 10.33
CA CYS A 713 -15.04 -23.29 11.77
C CYS A 713 -16.41 -22.70 12.08
N LEU A 714 -17.06 -23.23 13.11
CA LEU A 714 -18.33 -22.71 13.62
C LEU A 714 -18.14 -21.37 14.36
N ALA A 715 -19.20 -20.60 14.51
CA ALA A 715 -19.18 -19.33 15.21
C ALA A 715 -18.69 -19.50 16.67
N ARG A 716 -17.97 -18.50 17.21
CA ARG A 716 -17.46 -18.50 18.59
C ARG A 716 -18.56 -18.65 19.63
N ARG A 717 -19.72 -18.01 19.39
CA ARG A 717 -20.92 -18.13 20.22
C ARG A 717 -22.00 -18.86 19.44
N SER A 718 -22.57 -19.89 20.02
CA SER A 718 -23.69 -20.62 19.43
C SER A 718 -24.62 -21.10 20.51
N PRO A 719 -25.95 -20.93 20.35
CA PRO A 719 -26.93 -21.44 21.30
C PRO A 719 -26.97 -22.96 21.26
N ILE A 720 -27.33 -23.56 22.40
CA ILE A 720 -27.61 -25.00 22.54
C ILE A 720 -29.10 -25.19 22.70
N GLY A 721 -29.74 -25.63 21.64
CA GLY A 721 -31.17 -25.98 21.64
C GLY A 721 -31.46 -27.40 22.13
N ARG A 722 -32.72 -27.82 22.03
CA ARG A 722 -33.12 -29.19 22.35
C ARG A 722 -32.51 -30.24 21.41
N ARG A 723 -32.30 -29.93 20.15
CA ARG A 723 -31.83 -30.88 19.12
C ARG A 723 -30.60 -30.42 18.36
N ASN A 724 -30.00 -29.29 18.74
CA ASN A 724 -28.87 -28.71 17.97
C ASN A 724 -27.87 -27.96 18.87
N ILE A 725 -26.67 -27.82 18.35
CA ILE A 725 -25.64 -26.88 18.81
C ILE A 725 -25.30 -25.98 17.61
N GLY A 726 -25.74 -24.73 17.67
CA GLY A 726 -25.69 -23.83 16.52
C GLY A 726 -26.37 -24.47 15.29
N ARG A 727 -25.67 -24.53 14.17
CA ARG A 727 -26.17 -25.09 12.89
C ARG A 727 -26.14 -26.61 12.80
N ILE A 728 -25.54 -27.32 13.79
CA ILE A 728 -25.44 -28.78 13.81
C ILE A 728 -26.65 -29.35 14.56
N ARG A 729 -27.53 -30.04 13.84
CA ARG A 729 -28.76 -30.60 14.33
C ARG A 729 -28.76 -32.13 14.32
N LEU A 730 -29.31 -32.76 15.37
CA LEU A 730 -29.61 -34.18 15.40
C LEU A 730 -30.53 -34.57 14.23
N GLY A 731 -30.33 -35.77 13.71
CA GLY A 731 -31.13 -36.31 12.60
C GLY A 731 -30.69 -35.84 11.20
N LEU A 732 -29.85 -34.82 11.09
CA LEU A 732 -29.26 -34.46 9.77
C LEU A 732 -28.25 -35.51 9.35
N THR A 733 -28.24 -35.84 8.05
CA THR A 733 -27.26 -36.74 7.48
C THR A 733 -25.87 -36.11 7.46
N ARG A 734 -24.83 -36.94 7.43
CA ARG A 734 -23.44 -36.49 7.33
C ARG A 734 -23.22 -35.62 6.08
N ALA A 735 -23.78 -36.02 4.93
CA ALA A 735 -23.70 -35.27 3.70
C ALA A 735 -24.38 -33.90 3.79
N ARG A 736 -25.58 -33.86 4.39
CA ARG A 736 -26.33 -32.60 4.55
C ARG A 736 -25.64 -31.63 5.53
N LEU A 737 -24.99 -32.13 6.58
CA LEU A 737 -24.18 -31.33 7.49
C LEU A 737 -22.92 -30.79 6.78
N ALA A 738 -22.26 -31.59 5.95
CA ALA A 738 -21.11 -31.12 5.17
C ALA A 738 -21.50 -30.00 4.19
N ARG A 739 -22.63 -30.14 3.46
CA ARG A 739 -23.15 -29.10 2.56
C ARG A 739 -23.55 -27.81 3.30
N ARG A 740 -24.18 -27.93 4.48
CA ARG A 740 -24.74 -26.79 5.24
C ARG A 740 -23.68 -26.00 6.01
N ILE A 741 -22.62 -26.66 6.44
CA ILE A 741 -21.61 -26.06 7.36
C ILE A 741 -20.25 -25.96 6.70
N GLY A 742 -20.02 -26.74 5.65
CA GLY A 742 -18.71 -26.90 5.00
C GLY A 742 -17.90 -28.09 5.55
N PRO A 743 -16.74 -28.33 4.97
CA PRO A 743 -15.93 -29.50 5.28
C PRO A 743 -15.36 -29.43 6.70
N SER A 744 -15.15 -30.58 7.29
CA SER A 744 -14.78 -30.80 8.67
C SER A 744 -13.78 -31.94 8.78
N ARG A 745 -13.08 -32.07 9.91
CA ARG A 745 -12.24 -33.24 10.16
C ARG A 745 -13.14 -34.48 10.32
N ARG A 746 -13.06 -35.40 9.35
CA ARG A 746 -13.84 -36.63 9.33
C ARG A 746 -13.08 -37.76 10.02
N GLY A 747 -13.74 -38.43 10.94
CA GLY A 747 -13.34 -39.76 11.43
C GLY A 747 -14.37 -40.80 11.00
N ARG A 748 -14.08 -42.10 11.22
CA ARG A 748 -14.94 -43.26 10.77
C ARG A 748 -16.44 -43.06 11.08
N ARG A 749 -16.81 -42.66 12.31
CA ARG A 749 -18.20 -42.42 12.74
C ARG A 749 -18.42 -41.11 13.48
N VAL A 750 -17.48 -40.15 13.30
CA VAL A 750 -17.54 -38.82 13.94
C VAL A 750 -17.11 -37.77 12.95
N THR A 751 -17.74 -36.59 13.02
CA THR A 751 -17.31 -35.41 12.30
C THR A 751 -17.06 -34.30 13.32
N ARG A 752 -15.90 -33.61 13.19
CA ARG A 752 -15.50 -32.56 14.14
C ARG A 752 -15.28 -31.25 13.38
N TRP A 753 -15.79 -30.16 13.96
CA TRP A 753 -15.60 -28.80 13.47
C TRP A 753 -14.84 -28.00 14.51
N CYS A 754 -13.92 -27.15 14.04
CA CYS A 754 -13.31 -26.13 14.85
C CYS A 754 -14.34 -25.03 15.23
N VAL A 755 -14.04 -24.25 16.22
CA VAL A 755 -14.83 -23.07 16.62
C VAL A 755 -13.92 -21.86 16.54
N ARG A 756 -14.36 -20.80 15.87
CA ARG A 756 -13.56 -19.59 15.65
C ARG A 756 -13.08 -19.02 16.99
N ARG A 757 -11.79 -18.66 17.05
CA ARG A 757 -11.16 -18.08 18.24
C ARG A 757 -11.38 -18.90 19.51
N SER A 758 -11.37 -20.24 19.42
CA SER A 758 -11.57 -21.14 20.55
C SER A 758 -10.76 -22.44 20.35
N ARG A 759 -10.11 -22.91 21.44
CA ARG A 759 -9.52 -24.25 21.48
C ARG A 759 -10.59 -25.36 21.55
N GLY A 760 -11.87 -24.99 21.72
CA GLY A 760 -13.00 -25.92 21.74
C GLY A 760 -13.39 -26.40 20.34
N ARG A 761 -14.12 -27.52 20.31
CA ARG A 761 -14.63 -28.16 19.09
C ARG A 761 -16.09 -28.54 19.24
N VAL A 762 -16.78 -28.74 18.11
CA VAL A 762 -18.08 -29.40 18.06
C VAL A 762 -17.93 -30.72 17.33
N SER A 763 -18.50 -31.78 17.89
CA SER A 763 -18.45 -33.13 17.34
C SER A 763 -19.88 -33.62 17.06
N ALA A 764 -20.14 -34.17 15.87
CA ALA A 764 -21.37 -34.95 15.59
C ALA A 764 -21.01 -36.42 15.41
N VAL A 765 -21.72 -37.30 16.04
CA VAL A 765 -21.52 -38.77 16.03
C VAL A 765 -22.64 -39.43 15.24
N PHE A 766 -22.26 -40.42 14.43
CA PHE A 766 -23.11 -41.16 13.50
C PHE A 766 -23.03 -42.64 13.80
N PRO A 767 -24.18 -43.39 13.75
CA PRO A 767 -24.19 -44.84 13.98
C PRO A 767 -23.36 -45.62 12.96
N ARG A 768 -23.45 -45.23 11.67
CA ARG A 768 -22.76 -45.90 10.53
C ARG A 768 -21.76 -44.97 9.86
N ARG A 769 -20.84 -45.54 9.02
CA ARG A 769 -19.85 -44.73 8.29
C ARG A 769 -20.41 -43.98 7.08
N SER A 770 -21.59 -44.32 6.60
CA SER A 770 -22.26 -43.83 5.40
C SER A 770 -22.50 -42.30 5.47
N SER A 771 -22.43 -41.66 4.30
CA SER A 771 -22.80 -40.24 4.10
C SER A 771 -24.29 -39.97 4.40
N ARG A 772 -25.14 -40.95 4.25
CA ARG A 772 -26.57 -40.94 4.58
C ARG A 772 -26.84 -41.14 6.06
N SER A 773 -25.85 -41.54 6.88
CA SER A 773 -26.02 -41.76 8.33
C SER A 773 -26.42 -40.47 9.04
N LYS A 774 -27.49 -40.55 9.85
CA LYS A 774 -28.03 -39.41 10.62
C LYS A 774 -27.29 -39.19 11.92
N ALA A 775 -27.03 -37.92 12.33
CA ALA A 775 -26.38 -37.57 13.58
C ALA A 775 -27.26 -37.97 14.79
N VAL A 776 -26.68 -38.75 15.72
CA VAL A 776 -27.36 -39.21 16.95
C VAL A 776 -26.87 -38.50 18.20
N LEU A 777 -25.68 -37.91 18.17
CA LEU A 777 -25.10 -37.10 19.25
C LEU A 777 -24.39 -35.90 18.65
N VAL A 778 -24.61 -34.70 19.24
CA VAL A 778 -23.84 -33.49 18.94
C VAL A 778 -23.29 -32.96 20.26
N ALA A 779 -21.99 -32.72 20.35
CA ALA A 779 -21.32 -32.26 21.56
C ALA A 779 -20.37 -31.11 21.31
N THR A 780 -20.20 -30.23 22.30
CA THR A 780 -19.27 -29.08 22.24
C THR A 780 -18.41 -28.95 23.48
N THR A 781 -17.15 -28.57 23.30
CA THR A 781 -16.24 -28.14 24.37
C THR A 781 -15.95 -26.63 24.32
N ALA A 782 -16.53 -25.90 23.36
CA ALA A 782 -16.25 -24.47 23.18
C ALA A 782 -16.93 -23.65 24.31
N ARG A 783 -16.15 -22.84 25.03
CA ARG A 783 -16.62 -21.99 26.14
C ARG A 783 -17.66 -20.95 25.73
N GLY A 784 -17.70 -20.55 24.45
CA GLY A 784 -18.70 -19.63 23.90
C GLY A 784 -20.04 -20.29 23.55
N HIS A 785 -20.13 -21.64 23.57
CA HIS A 785 -21.34 -22.37 23.26
C HIS A 785 -22.10 -22.72 24.54
N GLY A 786 -23.32 -22.27 24.66
CA GLY A 786 -24.13 -22.51 25.85
C GLY A 786 -25.45 -21.78 25.78
N ASN A 787 -26.16 -21.78 26.86
CA ASN A 787 -27.27 -20.89 27.13
C ASN A 787 -26.85 -19.84 28.18
N ARG A 788 -27.74 -18.88 28.51
CA ARG A 788 -27.44 -17.84 29.50
C ARG A 788 -27.07 -18.41 30.89
N ARG A 789 -27.45 -19.67 31.18
CA ARG A 789 -27.27 -20.33 32.47
C ARG A 789 -25.99 -21.14 32.61
N VAL A 790 -25.63 -21.98 31.60
CA VAL A 790 -24.48 -22.91 31.65
C VAL A 790 -23.77 -23.04 30.32
N ARG A 791 -22.41 -23.06 30.35
CA ARG A 791 -21.49 -23.25 29.19
C ARG A 791 -20.31 -24.14 29.61
N PRO A 792 -19.57 -24.74 28.67
CA PRO A 792 -18.31 -25.39 29.01
C PRO A 792 -17.38 -24.42 29.75
N GLY A 793 -16.82 -24.87 30.88
CA GLY A 793 -16.05 -24.04 31.81
C GLY A 793 -16.85 -23.62 33.06
N SER A 794 -18.18 -23.63 33.04
CA SER A 794 -19.02 -23.34 34.23
C SER A 794 -18.72 -24.29 35.36
N SER A 795 -18.85 -23.82 36.63
CA SER A 795 -18.70 -24.68 37.81
C SER A 795 -19.83 -25.69 37.92
N ALA A 796 -19.58 -26.82 38.59
CA ALA A 796 -20.62 -27.81 38.90
C ALA A 796 -21.72 -27.25 39.78
N ARG A 797 -21.38 -26.32 40.69
CA ARG A 797 -22.38 -25.61 41.56
C ARG A 797 -23.34 -24.81 40.68
N ARG A 798 -22.84 -24.04 39.70
CA ARG A 798 -23.68 -23.29 38.73
C ARG A 798 -24.54 -24.22 37.88
N LEU A 799 -24.02 -25.39 37.48
CA LEU A 799 -24.77 -26.39 36.74
C LEU A 799 -25.95 -26.91 37.57
N ARG A 800 -25.73 -27.29 38.86
CA ARG A 800 -26.79 -27.78 39.77
C ARG A 800 -27.85 -26.71 40.03
N ARG A 801 -27.45 -25.46 40.28
CA ARG A 801 -28.38 -24.33 40.42
C ARG A 801 -29.26 -24.10 39.19
N ALA A 802 -28.65 -24.21 37.99
CA ALA A 802 -29.37 -24.00 36.72
C ALA A 802 -30.27 -25.17 36.31
N TYR A 803 -30.02 -26.39 36.84
CA TYR A 803 -30.76 -27.62 36.56
C TYR A 803 -30.99 -28.40 37.83
N PRO A 804 -31.99 -28.05 38.66
CA PRO A 804 -32.24 -28.70 39.92
C PRO A 804 -32.58 -30.20 39.81
N ARG A 805 -33.23 -30.61 38.71
CA ARG A 805 -33.60 -32.02 38.41
C ARG A 805 -32.51 -32.79 37.64
N LEU A 806 -31.24 -32.44 37.89
CA LEU A 806 -30.09 -33.05 37.23
C LEU A 806 -29.92 -34.52 37.62
N ARG A 807 -29.99 -35.45 36.66
CA ARG A 807 -29.79 -36.88 36.88
C ARG A 807 -28.43 -37.35 36.38
N ARG A 808 -27.77 -38.17 37.20
CA ARG A 808 -26.52 -38.84 36.81
C ARG A 808 -26.83 -39.98 35.83
N VAL A 809 -26.19 -39.97 34.68
CA VAL A 809 -26.29 -41.01 33.63
C VAL A 809 -25.14 -42.01 33.74
N ARG A 810 -23.95 -41.50 34.05
CA ARG A 810 -22.74 -42.27 34.36
C ARG A 810 -21.76 -41.39 35.17
N ARG A 811 -20.63 -41.96 35.63
CA ARG A 811 -19.56 -41.20 36.32
C ARG A 811 -19.18 -39.99 35.48
N GLY A 812 -19.34 -38.80 36.03
CA GLY A 812 -19.03 -37.49 35.43
C GLY A 812 -19.94 -37.05 34.26
N VAL A 813 -21.04 -37.77 33.96
CA VAL A 813 -22.01 -37.35 32.94
C VAL A 813 -23.41 -37.24 33.55
N PHE A 814 -24.03 -36.11 33.34
CA PHE A 814 -25.34 -35.79 33.90
C PHE A 814 -26.30 -35.40 32.78
N ARG A 815 -27.59 -35.68 33.00
CA ARG A 815 -28.70 -35.30 32.15
C ARG A 815 -29.47 -34.16 32.80
N ALA A 816 -29.94 -33.15 32.06
CA ALA A 816 -30.61 -31.97 32.60
C ALA A 816 -31.87 -32.29 33.45
N ASN A 817 -32.64 -33.30 33.01
CA ASN A 817 -33.76 -33.95 33.69
C ASN A 817 -34.06 -35.26 32.97
N PRO A 818 -34.97 -36.16 33.48
CA PRO A 818 -35.24 -37.47 32.86
C PRO A 818 -35.71 -37.44 31.41
N SER A 819 -36.44 -36.39 31.00
CA SER A 819 -36.94 -36.25 29.62
C SER A 819 -36.01 -35.44 28.69
N SER A 820 -34.99 -34.76 29.22
CA SER A 820 -34.13 -33.85 28.44
C SER A 820 -33.17 -34.60 27.52
N PRO A 821 -32.99 -34.17 26.27
CA PRO A 821 -31.91 -34.67 25.38
C PRO A 821 -30.55 -34.10 25.73
N ARG A 822 -30.42 -33.18 26.65
CA ARG A 822 -29.21 -32.42 26.99
C ARG A 822 -28.39 -33.14 28.05
N LEU A 823 -27.08 -33.29 27.75
CA LEU A 823 -26.11 -33.91 28.62
C LEU A 823 -24.98 -32.93 28.98
N PHE A 824 -24.47 -33.05 30.21
CA PHE A 824 -23.32 -32.30 30.70
C PHE A 824 -22.23 -33.25 31.14
N GLY A 825 -21.05 -33.12 30.63
CA GLY A 825 -19.86 -33.80 31.15
C GLY A 825 -19.17 -32.92 32.17
N VAL A 826 -18.97 -33.43 33.38
CA VAL A 826 -18.29 -32.72 34.49
C VAL A 826 -17.05 -33.47 34.89
N ARG A 827 -15.93 -32.74 35.01
CA ARG A 827 -14.64 -33.26 35.51
C ARG A 827 -13.95 -32.15 36.33
N ARG A 828 -13.33 -32.48 37.46
CA ARG A 828 -12.68 -31.52 38.35
C ARG A 828 -13.59 -30.31 38.68
N ARG A 829 -14.81 -30.58 39.10
CA ARG A 829 -15.85 -29.61 39.46
C ARG A 829 -16.25 -28.60 38.39
N ARG A 830 -15.88 -28.82 37.11
CA ARG A 830 -16.23 -27.95 35.97
C ARG A 830 -16.90 -28.71 34.84
N VAL A 831 -17.82 -28.03 34.12
CA VAL A 831 -18.45 -28.55 32.91
C VAL A 831 -17.40 -28.59 31.80
N ARG A 832 -17.07 -29.78 31.31
CA ARG A 832 -16.09 -30.00 30.23
C ARG A 832 -16.70 -29.95 28.85
N PHE A 833 -17.93 -30.49 28.74
CA PHE A 833 -18.67 -30.46 27.48
C PHE A 833 -20.17 -30.39 27.74
N ILE A 834 -20.91 -29.91 26.75
CA ILE A 834 -22.36 -30.01 26.66
C ILE A 834 -22.71 -30.79 25.42
N ALA A 835 -23.64 -31.71 25.49
CA ALA A 835 -24.11 -32.49 24.36
C ALA A 835 -25.62 -32.54 24.28
N VAL A 836 -26.15 -32.79 23.07
CA VAL A 836 -27.55 -33.15 22.83
C VAL A 836 -27.56 -34.54 22.16
N ALA A 837 -28.43 -35.42 22.62
CA ALA A 837 -28.49 -36.81 22.16
C ALA A 837 -29.90 -37.17 21.69
N SER A 838 -30.03 -38.06 20.73
CA SER A 838 -31.33 -38.55 20.25
C SER A 838 -32.00 -39.41 21.31
N LYS A 839 -33.34 -39.43 21.32
CA LYS A 839 -34.12 -40.27 22.28
C LYS A 839 -33.68 -41.75 22.24
N ARG A 840 -33.48 -42.30 21.03
CA ARG A 840 -33.02 -43.69 20.83
C ARG A 840 -31.66 -43.92 21.47
N LEU A 841 -30.72 -42.98 21.37
CA LEU A 841 -29.39 -43.11 21.95
C LEU A 841 -29.44 -43.07 23.49
N LEU A 842 -30.32 -42.28 24.06
CA LEU A 842 -30.49 -42.16 25.52
C LEU A 842 -31.10 -43.39 26.19
N ARG A 843 -31.81 -44.23 25.44
CA ARG A 843 -32.37 -45.52 25.92
C ARG A 843 -31.32 -46.65 26.00
N SER A 844 -30.17 -46.48 25.45
CA SER A 844 -29.10 -47.49 25.43
C SER A 844 -27.81 -46.98 26.09
N PRO A 845 -27.52 -47.28 27.33
CA PRO A 845 -26.34 -46.86 28.08
C PRO A 845 -25.03 -47.27 27.39
N ARG A 846 -24.97 -48.50 26.82
CA ARG A 846 -23.79 -48.99 26.06
C ARG A 846 -23.56 -48.17 24.81
N SER A 847 -24.59 -47.86 24.05
CA SER A 847 -24.48 -47.05 22.81
C SER A 847 -24.15 -45.57 23.11
N LEU A 848 -24.69 -45.02 24.20
CA LEU A 848 -24.36 -43.67 24.66
C LEU A 848 -22.88 -43.55 25.04
N ARG A 849 -22.38 -44.55 25.86
CA ARG A 849 -20.96 -44.63 26.23
C ARG A 849 -20.03 -44.62 24.99
N ARG A 850 -20.31 -45.51 24.02
CA ARG A 850 -19.57 -45.56 22.77
C ARG A 850 -19.62 -44.26 21.96
N SER A 851 -20.78 -43.60 21.95
CA SER A 851 -20.94 -42.34 21.21
C SER A 851 -20.25 -41.18 21.87
N LEU A 852 -20.23 -41.08 23.17
CA LEU A 852 -19.46 -40.07 23.93
C LEU A 852 -17.96 -40.29 23.74
N ALA A 853 -17.46 -41.53 23.81
CA ALA A 853 -16.06 -41.86 23.56
C ALA A 853 -15.63 -41.48 22.13
N ARG A 854 -16.47 -41.71 21.11
CA ARG A 854 -16.21 -41.26 19.72
C ARG A 854 -16.17 -39.74 19.60
N ALA A 855 -16.99 -39.03 20.37
CA ALA A 855 -16.95 -37.58 20.44
C ALA A 855 -15.71 -37.07 21.17
N GLY A 856 -14.98 -37.93 21.90
CA GLY A 856 -13.77 -37.61 22.67
C GLY A 856 -14.05 -37.26 24.12
N PHE A 857 -15.04 -37.96 24.73
CA PHE A 857 -15.46 -37.74 26.14
C PHE A 857 -15.58 -39.03 26.93
#